data_096598cb3b75c6bc87565edf3fe225f1
#
_entry.id   096598cb3b75c6bc87565edf3fe225f1
#
_cell.length_a   1.000
_cell.length_b   1.000
_cell.length_c   1.000
_cell.angle_alpha   90.00
_cell.angle_beta   90.00
_cell.angle_gamma   90.00
#
_symmetry.space_group_name_H-M   'P 1'
#
loop_
_entity.id
_entity.type
_entity.pdbx_description
1 polymer ?
#
loop_
_entity_poly.entity_id
_entity_poly.type
_entity_poly.pdbx_seq_one_letter_code
_entity_poly.pdbx_strand_id
1 'polypeptide(L)'
;MTPQDPVADVDPELEECLALCNAALELPDAEVGSALGRAVAALLDSPLGELLAEPPADDDGIAAAATHEATTFGWLAVAGRARGYDDNDRIVLEAVARFVGWLLFSRRQQRVAVVAAQENAARLKLHSQIFELADEALVIADASNTIVSVNPAFCVMVGYRADELLGQPLSMFHCARHDLSFYVTMSETVRRNERWKGELWTRRKDGEIFPVQAMFGGMRDADSGRVSHVFFIATDITERKRAESSIHRMAYYDALTNLPNRTLFLRLLDQALRESRRRETRGAVLFIDLNRFKPINDTLGHAVGDLVLQEVADRLRNSLRGADVVARLGGDEFVVGLFEIEDDNAIDFVANKLLSALQPPVIVAGRELAVGGAIGISTWPDDGDDTETLLRLADIAMYRAKETGPDAYVRFSRDMDQIAVERLSLEASLRRAIERGELLLHYQPKVSLKTGRIVGAEALVRWQHGERMVPPGEFIPLAEESGLIVQISHWVLEEVCAQARRWLEAGMPELRIAVNLSARDFSPTLPQRVMSVLSGQNLPPEWLELEITEGMLMNRTEAVIAMMDDLARSGLRLALDDFGTGYSSLSYLKRFPIHTLKIDRSFVINIPQDSNDCAIAGAIAGMASKLGHNVVAEGVESEAQVTFLRESGCDEIQGYVFSPPLPAARFEALVRENLAKYADEP
;
A
#
# COMPACT_ATOMS: atom_id res chain seq x y z
N MET A 1 12.52 87.39 -35.33
CA MET A 1 12.06 88.76 -35.00
C MET A 1 11.54 88.72 -33.58
N THR A 2 12.29 89.20 -32.63
CA THR A 2 11.93 89.40 -31.25
C THR A 2 10.84 90.46 -31.17
N PRO A 3 9.70 90.27 -30.48
CA PRO A 3 8.83 91.38 -30.16
C PRO A 3 9.51 92.19 -29.08
N GLN A 4 9.66 93.51 -29.41
CA GLN A 4 10.08 94.50 -28.46
C GLN A 4 9.04 94.62 -27.35
N ASP A 5 9.52 94.55 -26.13
CA ASP A 5 8.78 94.89 -24.92
C ASP A 5 8.21 96.33 -24.96
N PRO A 6 6.95 96.52 -24.71
CA PRO A 6 6.44 97.81 -24.27
C PRO A 6 6.09 97.71 -22.78
N VAL A 7 7.10 97.60 -21.94
CA VAL A 7 6.89 97.85 -20.51
C VAL A 7 7.76 99.04 -20.11
N ALA A 8 7.25 100.18 -20.43
CA ALA A 8 7.65 101.42 -19.80
C ALA A 8 6.46 101.95 -18.95
N ASP A 9 6.70 102.02 -17.65
CA ASP A 9 5.79 102.57 -16.61
C ASP A 9 4.53 101.68 -16.34
N VAL A 10 4.76 100.52 -15.73
CA VAL A 10 3.67 99.85 -14.99
C VAL A 10 3.56 100.61 -13.65
N ASP A 11 2.32 101.04 -13.35
CA ASP A 11 1.99 101.63 -12.07
C ASP A 11 2.43 100.72 -10.91
N PRO A 12 3.27 101.24 -9.97
CA PRO A 12 3.78 100.45 -8.86
C PRO A 12 2.72 99.75 -8.04
N GLU A 13 1.51 100.32 -7.95
CA GLU A 13 0.37 99.74 -7.25
C GLU A 13 -0.19 98.57 -8.00
N LEU A 14 -0.16 98.55 -9.35
CA LEU A 14 -0.56 97.41 -10.16
C LEU A 14 0.45 96.27 -10.07
N GLU A 15 1.75 96.57 -10.04
CA GLU A 15 2.77 95.54 -9.82
C GLU A 15 2.63 94.80 -8.46
N GLU A 16 2.38 95.59 -7.41
CA GLU A 16 2.11 95.02 -6.09
C GLU A 16 0.86 94.17 -6.04
N CYS A 17 -0.21 94.61 -6.66
CA CYS A 17 -1.44 93.83 -6.79
C CYS A 17 -1.23 92.48 -7.57
N LEU A 18 -0.52 92.54 -8.69
CA LEU A 18 -0.18 91.34 -9.45
C LEU A 18 0.69 90.35 -8.66
N ALA A 19 1.64 90.92 -7.87
CA ALA A 19 2.48 90.12 -6.97
C ALA A 19 1.62 89.45 -5.86
N LEU A 20 0.67 90.13 -5.27
CA LEU A 20 -0.25 89.62 -4.26
C LEU A 20 -1.23 88.57 -4.88
N CYS A 21 -1.69 88.83 -6.09
CA CYS A 21 -2.53 87.82 -6.82
C CYS A 21 -1.74 86.53 -7.08
N ASN A 22 -0.47 86.64 -7.44
CA ASN A 22 0.37 85.46 -7.67
C ASN A 22 0.66 84.72 -6.36
N ALA A 23 0.97 85.45 -5.27
CA ALA A 23 1.17 84.87 -3.92
C ALA A 23 -0.13 84.16 -3.42
N ALA A 24 -1.30 84.65 -3.74
CA ALA A 24 -2.56 84.08 -3.36
C ALA A 24 -2.76 82.64 -3.95
N LEU A 25 -2.09 82.31 -5.05
CA LEU A 25 -2.17 80.96 -5.64
C LEU A 25 -1.44 79.88 -4.82
N GLU A 26 -0.55 80.25 -3.93
CA GLU A 26 0.12 79.30 -3.03
C GLU A 26 -0.73 78.94 -1.80
N LEU A 27 -1.83 79.67 -1.60
CA LEU A 27 -2.76 79.42 -0.50
C LEU A 27 -3.67 78.16 -0.77
N PRO A 28 -4.25 77.54 0.28
CA PRO A 28 -5.30 76.57 0.15
C PRO A 28 -6.48 77.07 -0.66
N ASP A 29 -7.17 76.21 -1.43
CA ASP A 29 -8.27 76.57 -2.35
C ASP A 29 -9.37 77.43 -1.68
N ALA A 30 -9.70 77.17 -0.44
CA ALA A 30 -10.72 77.85 0.30
C ALA A 30 -10.33 79.35 0.57
N GLU A 31 -9.05 79.66 0.52
CA GLU A 31 -8.51 80.97 0.85
C GLU A 31 -8.14 81.82 -0.39
N VAL A 32 -7.95 81.13 -1.53
CA VAL A 32 -7.52 81.76 -2.78
C VAL A 32 -8.47 82.93 -3.22
N GLY A 33 -9.75 82.62 -3.23
CA GLY A 33 -10.75 83.61 -3.65
C GLY A 33 -10.77 84.89 -2.80
N SER A 34 -10.71 84.74 -1.48
CA SER A 34 -10.67 85.86 -0.56
C SER A 34 -9.33 86.69 -0.63
N ALA A 35 -8.22 85.97 -0.91
CA ALA A 35 -6.93 86.63 -1.07
C ALA A 35 -6.84 87.46 -2.35
N LEU A 36 -7.33 86.92 -3.47
CA LEU A 36 -7.43 87.59 -4.74
C LEU A 36 -8.37 88.82 -4.67
N GLY A 37 -9.54 88.64 -4.01
CA GLY A 37 -10.46 89.77 -3.77
C GLY A 37 -9.82 90.91 -2.98
N ARG A 38 -9.08 90.64 -1.90
CA ARG A 38 -8.37 91.62 -1.09
C ARG A 38 -7.28 92.31 -1.90
N ALA A 39 -6.54 91.58 -2.71
CA ALA A 39 -5.46 92.22 -3.52
C ALA A 39 -6.02 93.26 -4.49
N VAL A 40 -7.16 92.94 -5.14
CA VAL A 40 -7.85 93.83 -6.06
C VAL A 40 -8.53 95.01 -5.33
N ALA A 41 -9.10 94.75 -4.17
CA ALA A 41 -9.68 95.82 -3.34
C ALA A 41 -8.68 96.83 -2.91
N ALA A 42 -7.45 96.44 -2.54
CA ALA A 42 -6.34 97.35 -2.17
C ALA A 42 -5.93 98.19 -3.36
N LEU A 43 -5.82 97.66 -4.58
CA LEU A 43 -5.45 98.38 -5.80
C LEU A 43 -6.46 99.48 -6.16
N LEU A 44 -7.73 99.27 -5.93
CA LEU A 44 -8.79 100.19 -6.27
C LEU A 44 -9.29 100.99 -5.09
N ASP A 45 -8.51 101.10 -3.99
CA ASP A 45 -8.87 101.78 -2.75
C ASP A 45 -10.33 101.46 -2.32
N SER A 46 -10.69 100.19 -2.37
CA SER A 46 -12.04 99.66 -2.09
C SER A 46 -12.11 98.95 -0.74
N PRO A 47 -13.15 99.18 0.09
CA PRO A 47 -13.26 98.44 1.36
C PRO A 47 -13.59 96.97 1.22
N LEU A 48 -14.14 96.52 0.10
CA LEU A 48 -14.59 95.18 -0.16
C LEU A 48 -14.12 94.69 -1.54
N GLY A 49 -13.57 93.46 -1.59
CA GLY A 49 -13.21 92.79 -2.83
C GLY A 49 -13.34 91.28 -2.68
N GLU A 50 -13.96 90.62 -3.63
CA GLU A 50 -14.23 89.19 -3.64
C GLU A 50 -14.11 88.55 -5.04
N LEU A 51 -13.75 87.31 -5.09
CA LEU A 51 -13.91 86.47 -6.28
C LEU A 51 -15.17 85.67 -6.12
N LEU A 52 -16.17 85.98 -6.92
CA LEU A 52 -17.49 85.42 -6.91
C LEU A 52 -17.63 84.36 -8.00
N ALA A 53 -18.48 83.34 -7.76
CA ALA A 53 -18.77 82.31 -8.76
C ALA A 53 -19.69 82.84 -9.87
N GLU A 54 -20.56 83.81 -9.56
CA GLU A 54 -21.54 84.39 -10.46
C GLU A 54 -21.38 85.93 -10.43
N PRO A 55 -21.80 86.67 -11.47
CA PRO A 55 -21.72 88.11 -11.45
C PRO A 55 -22.59 88.70 -10.31
N PRO A 56 -22.12 89.77 -9.59
CA PRO A 56 -22.90 90.32 -8.52
C PRO A 56 -24.21 90.96 -9.03
N ALA A 57 -25.21 90.90 -8.18
CA ALA A 57 -26.57 91.39 -8.52
C ALA A 57 -26.80 92.89 -8.21
N ASP A 58 -25.90 93.55 -7.45
CA ASP A 58 -26.08 94.85 -6.95
C ASP A 58 -25.21 95.94 -7.69
N ASP A 59 -25.80 97.15 -7.86
CA ASP A 59 -25.22 98.27 -8.60
C ASP A 59 -24.19 99.14 -7.85
N ASP A 60 -23.90 98.80 -6.59
CA ASP A 60 -22.99 99.58 -5.73
C ASP A 60 -21.48 99.32 -5.93
N GLY A 61 -21.14 98.48 -6.92
CA GLY A 61 -19.76 98.07 -7.20
C GLY A 61 -19.47 97.93 -8.69
N ILE A 62 -18.22 97.56 -8.99
CA ILE A 62 -17.81 97.08 -10.31
C ILE A 62 -17.33 95.65 -10.24
N ALA A 63 -17.58 94.83 -11.30
CA ALA A 63 -17.10 93.49 -11.39
C ALA A 63 -16.59 93.20 -12.82
N ALA A 64 -15.58 92.35 -12.90
CA ALA A 64 -15.04 91.83 -14.16
C ALA A 64 -14.85 90.30 -14.13
N ALA A 65 -15.13 89.69 -15.24
CA ALA A 65 -15.00 88.20 -15.34
C ALA A 65 -13.51 87.79 -15.39
N ALA A 66 -13.11 86.92 -14.49
CA ALA A 66 -11.77 86.30 -14.50
C ALA A 66 -11.79 85.19 -15.52
N THR A 67 -11.43 85.45 -16.77
CA THR A 67 -11.50 84.51 -17.90
C THR A 67 -10.11 84.27 -18.49
N HIS A 68 -9.94 83.02 -18.97
CA HIS A 68 -8.85 82.67 -19.87
C HIS A 68 -9.41 81.75 -20.99
N GLU A 69 -9.08 82.08 -22.26
CA GLU A 69 -9.69 81.53 -23.45
C GLU A 69 -11.23 81.62 -23.37
N ALA A 70 -11.94 80.48 -23.47
CA ALA A 70 -13.40 80.41 -23.39
C ALA A 70 -13.94 79.98 -22.00
N THR A 71 -13.06 80.01 -20.96
CA THR A 71 -13.47 79.49 -19.62
C THR A 71 -13.51 80.69 -18.65
N THR A 72 -14.60 80.88 -17.93
CA THR A 72 -14.77 81.77 -16.82
C THR A 72 -14.48 81.08 -15.50
N PHE A 73 -13.53 81.59 -14.70
CA PHE A 73 -13.14 81.01 -13.40
C PHE A 73 -13.86 81.67 -12.23
N GLY A 74 -14.53 82.78 -12.45
CA GLY A 74 -15.27 83.56 -11.47
C GLY A 74 -15.32 85.02 -11.87
N TRP A 75 -15.85 85.86 -10.97
CA TRP A 75 -15.96 87.31 -11.13
C TRP A 75 -15.22 88.03 -10.02
N LEU A 76 -14.25 88.83 -10.37
CA LEU A 76 -13.65 89.76 -9.42
C LEU A 76 -14.56 90.97 -9.24
N ALA A 77 -15.04 91.15 -8.03
CA ALA A 77 -15.90 92.24 -7.68
C ALA A 77 -15.33 93.09 -6.58
N VAL A 78 -15.50 94.42 -6.66
CA VAL A 78 -15.20 95.36 -5.62
C VAL A 78 -16.34 96.30 -5.36
N ALA A 79 -16.61 96.59 -4.09
CA ALA A 79 -17.75 97.44 -3.70
C ALA A 79 -17.46 98.38 -2.50
N GLY A 80 -18.36 99.29 -2.23
CA GLY A 80 -18.35 100.11 -1.00
C GLY A 80 -17.46 101.35 -1.03
N ARG A 81 -16.93 101.80 -2.18
CA ARG A 81 -16.14 103.02 -2.31
C ARG A 81 -17.04 104.25 -2.31
N ALA A 82 -16.82 105.17 -1.34
CA ALA A 82 -17.67 106.27 -1.09
C ALA A 82 -17.77 107.33 -2.26
N ARG A 83 -16.76 107.39 -3.13
CA ARG A 83 -16.75 108.29 -4.30
C ARG A 83 -17.25 107.64 -5.60
N GLY A 84 -17.68 106.45 -5.56
CA GLY A 84 -18.01 105.66 -6.72
C GLY A 84 -16.79 105.17 -7.53
N TYR A 85 -17.04 104.43 -8.67
CA TYR A 85 -16.00 103.96 -9.57
C TYR A 85 -16.12 104.66 -10.92
N ASP A 86 -15.00 105.04 -11.54
CA ASP A 86 -14.94 105.61 -12.87
C ASP A 86 -14.58 104.59 -13.97
N ASP A 87 -14.52 105.01 -15.23
CA ASP A 87 -14.19 104.14 -16.37
C ASP A 87 -12.76 103.60 -16.28
N ASN A 88 -11.83 104.33 -15.64
CA ASN A 88 -10.46 103.86 -15.46
C ASN A 88 -10.39 102.76 -14.44
N ASP A 89 -11.13 102.85 -13.36
CA ASP A 89 -11.27 101.76 -12.37
C ASP A 89 -11.75 100.47 -13.01
N ARG A 90 -12.73 100.52 -13.95
CA ARG A 90 -13.24 99.41 -14.70
C ARG A 90 -12.19 98.80 -15.62
N ILE A 91 -11.42 99.58 -16.34
CA ILE A 91 -10.33 99.15 -17.21
C ILE A 91 -9.26 98.36 -16.42
N VAL A 92 -8.90 98.87 -15.27
CA VAL A 92 -7.93 98.23 -14.37
C VAL A 92 -8.46 96.92 -13.82
N LEU A 93 -9.73 96.88 -13.37
CA LEU A 93 -10.34 95.68 -12.87
C LEU A 93 -10.42 94.60 -13.95
N GLU A 94 -10.79 94.90 -15.19
CA GLU A 94 -10.81 94.01 -16.31
C GLU A 94 -9.44 93.41 -16.67
N ALA A 95 -8.39 94.25 -16.59
CA ALA A 95 -7.04 93.78 -16.86
C ALA A 95 -6.54 92.80 -15.79
N VAL A 96 -6.81 93.11 -14.51
CA VAL A 96 -6.47 92.23 -13.39
C VAL A 96 -7.32 90.92 -13.42
N ALA A 97 -8.61 91.06 -13.74
CA ALA A 97 -9.49 89.84 -13.86
C ALA A 97 -9.00 88.91 -14.96
N ARG A 98 -8.54 89.38 -16.10
CA ARG A 98 -7.91 88.54 -17.14
C ARG A 98 -6.64 87.85 -16.65
N PHE A 99 -5.76 88.59 -15.93
CA PHE A 99 -4.57 87.98 -15.36
C PHE A 99 -4.89 86.94 -14.30
N VAL A 100 -5.84 87.13 -13.42
CA VAL A 100 -6.35 86.22 -12.46
C VAL A 100 -6.96 85.00 -13.16
N GLY A 101 -7.72 85.21 -14.25
CA GLY A 101 -8.22 84.09 -15.06
C GLY A 101 -7.11 83.21 -15.61
N TRP A 102 -6.06 83.80 -16.15
CA TRP A 102 -4.88 83.03 -16.62
C TRP A 102 -4.16 82.30 -15.49
N LEU A 103 -3.96 82.93 -14.33
CA LEU A 103 -3.37 82.30 -13.16
C LEU A 103 -4.17 81.09 -12.68
N LEU A 104 -5.47 81.17 -12.57
CA LEU A 104 -6.36 80.07 -12.16
C LEU A 104 -6.34 78.96 -13.18
N PHE A 105 -6.31 79.27 -14.46
CA PHE A 105 -6.16 78.31 -15.54
C PHE A 105 -4.82 77.52 -15.41
N SER A 106 -3.69 78.26 -15.27
CA SER A 106 -2.35 77.66 -15.11
C SER A 106 -2.28 76.75 -13.92
N ARG A 107 -2.82 77.22 -12.76
CA ARG A 107 -2.89 76.34 -11.54
C ARG A 107 -3.70 75.04 -11.78
N ARG A 108 -4.82 75.18 -12.46
CA ARG A 108 -5.65 73.97 -12.81
C ARG A 108 -4.90 72.98 -13.70
N GLN A 109 -4.15 73.49 -14.70
CA GLN A 109 -3.34 72.62 -15.60
C GLN A 109 -2.24 71.89 -14.84
N GLN A 110 -1.53 72.59 -13.96
CA GLN A 110 -0.48 71.99 -13.12
C GLN A 110 -1.04 70.91 -12.21
N ARG A 111 -2.20 71.08 -11.59
CA ARG A 111 -2.83 70.10 -10.75
C ARG A 111 -3.21 68.84 -11.55
N VAL A 112 -3.80 69.00 -12.73
CA VAL A 112 -4.16 67.85 -13.58
C VAL A 112 -2.92 67.03 -13.96
N ALA A 113 -1.82 67.72 -14.29
CA ALA A 113 -0.56 67.06 -14.62
C ALA A 113 0.03 66.30 -13.41
N VAL A 114 0.00 66.89 -12.20
CA VAL A 114 0.49 66.26 -10.97
C VAL A 114 -0.35 65.03 -10.62
N VAL A 115 -1.69 65.13 -10.68
CA VAL A 115 -2.59 64.00 -10.41
C VAL A 115 -2.34 62.87 -11.40
N ALA A 116 -2.26 63.19 -12.70
CA ALA A 116 -1.98 62.18 -13.72
C ALA A 116 -0.61 61.52 -13.54
N ALA A 117 0.41 62.25 -13.15
CA ALA A 117 1.73 61.71 -12.83
C ALA A 117 1.70 60.78 -11.59
N GLN A 118 0.96 61.20 -10.53
CA GLN A 118 0.79 60.38 -9.32
C GLN A 118 0.01 59.08 -9.61
N GLU A 119 -1.07 59.16 -10.40
CA GLU A 119 -1.83 57.97 -10.81
C GLU A 119 -0.96 57.04 -11.64
N ASN A 120 -0.20 57.53 -12.60
CA ASN A 120 0.72 56.71 -13.39
C ASN A 120 1.80 56.07 -12.52
N ALA A 121 2.40 56.83 -11.58
CA ALA A 121 3.38 56.27 -10.64
C ALA A 121 2.78 55.18 -9.73
N ALA A 122 1.58 55.44 -9.22
CA ALA A 122 0.85 54.42 -8.41
C ALA A 122 0.53 53.16 -9.23
N ARG A 123 0.12 53.30 -10.48
CA ARG A 123 -0.15 52.19 -11.38
C ARG A 123 1.11 51.40 -11.71
N LEU A 124 2.23 52.07 -12.00
CA LEU A 124 3.50 51.39 -12.25
C LEU A 124 4.00 50.66 -11.01
N LYS A 125 3.87 51.26 -9.83
CA LYS A 125 4.21 50.63 -8.55
C LYS A 125 3.39 49.37 -8.30
N LEU A 126 2.06 49.44 -8.57
CA LEU A 126 1.18 48.26 -8.44
C LEU A 126 1.60 47.12 -9.39
N HIS A 127 1.90 47.44 -10.66
CA HIS A 127 2.36 46.43 -11.63
C HIS A 127 3.69 45.81 -11.19
N SER A 128 4.62 46.59 -10.69
CA SER A 128 5.89 46.09 -10.14
C SER A 128 5.66 45.17 -8.94
N GLN A 129 4.77 45.56 -8.03
CA GLN A 129 4.45 44.70 -6.87
C GLN A 129 3.81 43.38 -7.26
N ILE A 130 2.91 43.35 -8.26
CA ILE A 130 2.33 42.12 -8.76
C ILE A 130 3.41 41.22 -9.35
N PHE A 131 4.35 41.75 -10.11
CA PHE A 131 5.46 40.97 -10.67
C PHE A 131 6.37 40.39 -9.58
N GLU A 132 6.69 41.16 -8.55
CA GLU A 132 7.57 40.78 -7.45
C GLU A 132 6.91 39.74 -6.50
N LEU A 133 5.61 39.87 -6.27
CA LEU A 133 4.85 39.01 -5.33
C LEU A 133 4.22 37.78 -5.99
N ALA A 134 4.32 37.61 -7.30
CA ALA A 134 3.77 36.46 -7.98
C ALA A 134 4.49 35.17 -7.58
N ASP A 135 3.72 34.14 -7.20
CA ASP A 135 4.24 32.80 -6.88
C ASP A 135 4.74 32.07 -8.12
N GLU A 136 4.24 32.43 -9.29
CA GLU A 136 4.69 31.88 -10.57
C GLU A 136 6.03 32.51 -10.99
N ALA A 137 6.92 31.67 -11.48
CA ALA A 137 8.21 32.11 -11.99
C ALA A 137 8.03 32.92 -13.28
N LEU A 138 8.45 34.17 -13.26
CA LEU A 138 8.31 35.10 -14.38
C LEU A 138 9.68 35.61 -14.82
N VAL A 139 9.95 35.54 -16.13
CA VAL A 139 11.13 36.18 -16.74
C VAL A 139 10.73 36.93 -18.00
N ILE A 140 11.30 38.08 -18.19
CA ILE A 140 11.15 38.94 -19.38
C ILE A 140 12.51 39.02 -20.05
N ALA A 141 12.55 38.80 -21.35
CA ALA A 141 13.75 38.96 -22.18
C ALA A 141 13.45 39.91 -23.34
N ASP A 142 14.50 40.48 -23.90
CA ASP A 142 14.42 41.35 -25.10
C ASP A 142 14.17 40.52 -26.39
N ALA A 143 14.08 41.17 -27.51
CA ALA A 143 13.86 40.54 -28.82
C ALA A 143 15.00 39.60 -29.25
N SER A 144 16.18 39.66 -28.62
CA SER A 144 17.31 38.75 -28.82
C SER A 144 17.33 37.57 -27.82
N ASN A 145 16.31 37.42 -27.00
CA ASN A 145 16.19 36.47 -25.91
C ASN A 145 17.21 36.68 -24.78
N THR A 146 17.66 37.92 -24.57
CA THR A 146 18.50 38.28 -23.43
C THR A 146 17.63 38.73 -22.26
N ILE A 147 17.84 38.16 -21.07
CA ILE A 147 17.03 38.39 -19.88
C ILE A 147 17.17 39.84 -19.42
N VAL A 148 16.05 40.55 -19.35
CA VAL A 148 15.99 41.96 -18.89
C VAL A 148 15.29 42.10 -17.53
N SER A 149 14.45 41.19 -17.13
CA SER A 149 13.79 41.18 -15.84
C SER A 149 13.42 39.78 -15.37
N VAL A 150 13.53 39.52 -14.08
CA VAL A 150 13.15 38.29 -13.40
C VAL A 150 12.46 38.59 -12.08
N ASN A 151 11.47 37.80 -11.71
CA ASN A 151 10.88 37.94 -10.40
C ASN A 151 11.55 37.01 -9.37
N PRO A 152 11.33 37.19 -8.05
CA PRO A 152 11.90 36.36 -7.01
C PRO A 152 11.55 34.87 -7.16
N ALA A 153 10.33 34.53 -7.56
CA ALA A 153 9.90 33.14 -7.77
C ALA A 153 10.73 32.43 -8.85
N PHE A 154 11.08 33.13 -9.95
CA PHE A 154 11.97 32.58 -10.97
C PHE A 154 13.36 32.28 -10.41
N CYS A 155 13.93 33.25 -9.64
CA CYS A 155 15.24 33.06 -9.01
C CYS A 155 15.27 31.85 -8.08
N VAL A 156 14.24 31.68 -7.27
CA VAL A 156 14.08 30.51 -6.37
C VAL A 156 13.97 29.23 -7.18
N MET A 157 13.14 29.22 -8.21
CA MET A 157 12.91 28.04 -9.05
C MET A 157 14.18 27.54 -9.73
N VAL A 158 15.01 28.44 -10.27
CA VAL A 158 16.22 28.06 -11.03
C VAL A 158 17.50 28.05 -10.19
N GLY A 159 17.47 28.57 -8.97
CA GLY A 159 18.62 28.60 -8.04
C GLY A 159 19.69 29.66 -8.36
N TYR A 160 19.38 30.64 -9.21
CA TYR A 160 20.26 31.76 -9.53
C TYR A 160 19.78 33.05 -8.83
N ARG A 161 20.71 33.97 -8.60
CA ARG A 161 20.38 35.32 -8.16
C ARG A 161 19.99 36.18 -9.36
N ALA A 162 19.20 37.20 -9.15
CA ALA A 162 18.77 38.12 -10.22
C ALA A 162 19.95 38.78 -10.96
N ASP A 163 20.98 39.19 -10.21
CA ASP A 163 22.21 39.80 -10.78
C ASP A 163 23.02 38.83 -11.65
N GLU A 164 22.91 37.51 -11.42
CA GLU A 164 23.55 36.49 -12.26
C GLU A 164 22.77 36.20 -13.55
N LEU A 165 21.46 36.50 -13.57
CA LEU A 165 20.56 36.22 -14.68
C LEU A 165 20.41 37.37 -15.67
N LEU A 166 20.43 38.59 -15.17
CA LEU A 166 20.29 39.79 -16.02
C LEU A 166 21.40 39.84 -17.08
N GLY A 167 21.02 40.05 -18.32
CA GLY A 167 21.94 40.07 -19.47
C GLY A 167 22.37 38.72 -19.99
N GLN A 168 21.91 37.62 -19.39
CA GLN A 168 22.16 36.25 -19.88
C GLN A 168 21.11 35.80 -20.89
N PRO A 169 21.45 34.93 -21.84
CA PRO A 169 20.47 34.39 -22.79
C PRO A 169 19.56 33.35 -22.17
N LEU A 170 18.27 33.35 -22.51
CA LEU A 170 17.30 32.31 -22.07
C LEU A 170 17.74 30.89 -22.42
N SER A 171 18.57 30.74 -23.47
CA SER A 171 19.09 29.42 -23.88
C SER A 171 19.99 28.76 -22.82
N MET A 172 20.45 29.48 -21.78
CA MET A 172 21.20 28.89 -20.67
C MET A 172 20.41 27.82 -19.92
N PHE A 173 19.08 27.86 -19.98
CA PHE A 173 18.18 26.91 -19.35
C PHE A 173 17.84 25.70 -20.26
N HIS A 174 18.32 25.67 -21.51
CA HIS A 174 18.11 24.53 -22.40
C HIS A 174 18.80 23.27 -21.84
N CYS A 175 18.17 22.14 -21.99
CA CYS A 175 18.72 20.86 -21.57
C CYS A 175 18.67 19.84 -22.73
N ALA A 176 19.50 18.81 -22.66
CA ALA A 176 19.62 17.78 -23.70
C ALA A 176 18.36 16.89 -23.87
N ARG A 177 17.34 17.11 -23.06
CA ARG A 177 16.10 16.33 -23.10
C ARG A 177 15.14 16.77 -24.22
N HIS A 178 15.36 17.96 -24.76
CA HIS A 178 14.68 18.50 -25.92
C HIS A 178 15.72 18.76 -27.03
N ASP A 179 15.37 18.41 -28.25
CA ASP A 179 16.18 18.74 -29.41
C ASP A 179 16.03 20.21 -29.81
N LEU A 180 16.93 20.68 -30.70
CA LEU A 180 16.87 22.06 -31.20
C LEU A 180 15.56 22.38 -31.93
N SER A 181 14.94 21.40 -32.58
CA SER A 181 13.69 21.59 -33.32
C SER A 181 12.54 21.99 -32.41
N PHE A 182 12.52 21.49 -31.17
CA PHE A 182 11.54 21.87 -30.14
C PHE A 182 11.60 23.37 -29.84
N TYR A 183 12.80 23.91 -29.57
CA TYR A 183 12.97 25.32 -29.24
C TYR A 183 12.74 26.24 -30.45
N VAL A 184 13.05 25.78 -31.65
CA VAL A 184 12.73 26.50 -32.89
C VAL A 184 11.22 26.61 -33.06
N THR A 185 10.50 25.51 -32.96
CA THR A 185 9.03 25.47 -33.05
C THR A 185 8.37 26.38 -32.01
N MET A 186 8.86 26.35 -30.77
CA MET A 186 8.39 27.26 -29.70
C MET A 186 8.58 28.74 -30.06
N SER A 187 9.76 29.09 -30.58
CA SER A 187 10.07 30.47 -30.98
C SER A 187 9.25 30.91 -32.21
N GLU A 188 9.02 30.03 -33.18
CA GLU A 188 8.17 30.32 -34.35
C GLU A 188 6.74 30.59 -33.98
N THR A 189 6.18 29.81 -33.01
CA THR A 189 4.83 30.03 -32.47
C THR A 189 4.69 31.45 -31.94
N VAL A 190 5.65 31.93 -31.17
CA VAL A 190 5.64 33.28 -30.62
C VAL A 190 5.76 34.34 -31.72
N ARG A 191 6.57 34.11 -32.77
CA ARG A 191 6.69 35.02 -33.92
C ARG A 191 5.40 35.17 -34.70
N ARG A 192 4.56 34.10 -34.76
CA ARG A 192 3.23 34.12 -35.39
C ARG A 192 2.16 34.83 -34.58
N ASN A 193 2.53 35.45 -33.47
CA ASN A 193 1.62 36.10 -32.52
C ASN A 193 0.74 35.15 -31.71
N GLU A 194 1.19 33.92 -31.54
CA GLU A 194 0.56 32.91 -30.71
C GLU A 194 1.32 32.76 -29.39
N ARG A 195 0.67 32.19 -28.39
CA ARG A 195 1.31 31.80 -27.12
C ARG A 195 1.61 30.33 -27.17
N TRP A 196 2.87 29.96 -26.96
CA TRP A 196 3.19 28.56 -26.72
C TRP A 196 2.89 28.20 -25.27
N LYS A 197 2.24 27.06 -25.05
CA LYS A 197 1.95 26.50 -23.71
C LYS A 197 2.22 25.02 -23.74
N GLY A 198 2.95 24.52 -22.73
CA GLY A 198 3.25 23.09 -22.64
C GLY A 198 4.16 22.76 -21.46
N GLU A 199 4.45 21.47 -21.33
CA GLU A 199 5.47 20.98 -20.41
C GLU A 199 6.82 21.01 -21.12
N LEU A 200 7.85 21.47 -20.42
CA LEU A 200 9.22 21.38 -20.88
C LEU A 200 10.17 21.05 -19.73
N TRP A 201 11.33 20.52 -20.10
CA TRP A 201 12.40 20.25 -19.16
C TRP A 201 13.41 21.39 -19.20
N THR A 202 13.82 21.83 -18.03
CA THR A 202 14.80 22.91 -17.87
C THR A 202 15.84 22.50 -16.82
N ARG A 203 16.83 23.36 -16.57
CA ARG A 203 17.98 23.04 -15.71
C ARG A 203 18.20 24.14 -14.68
N ARG A 204 18.39 23.72 -13.41
CA ARG A 204 18.80 24.61 -12.30
C ARG A 204 20.32 24.90 -12.35
N LYS A 205 20.74 25.82 -11.48
CA LYS A 205 22.15 26.21 -11.31
C LYS A 205 23.08 25.04 -10.92
N ASP A 206 22.58 24.12 -10.08
CA ASP A 206 23.30 22.91 -9.63
C ASP A 206 23.37 21.79 -10.69
N GLY A 207 22.72 21.99 -11.85
CA GLY A 207 22.67 21.04 -12.94
C GLY A 207 21.46 20.10 -12.92
N GLU A 208 20.59 20.13 -11.89
CA GLU A 208 19.37 19.34 -11.85
C GLU A 208 18.47 19.68 -13.03
N ILE A 209 18.01 18.64 -13.75
CA ILE A 209 17.05 18.76 -14.85
C ILE A 209 15.67 18.43 -14.29
N PHE A 210 14.75 19.39 -14.40
CA PHE A 210 13.41 19.29 -13.83
C PHE A 210 12.33 19.74 -14.82
N PRO A 211 11.10 19.22 -14.69
CA PRO A 211 9.98 19.60 -15.55
C PRO A 211 9.28 20.85 -15.06
N VAL A 212 8.93 21.71 -15.99
CA VAL A 212 8.09 22.87 -15.73
C VAL A 212 6.87 22.90 -16.65
N GLN A 213 5.73 23.35 -16.13
CA GLN A 213 4.61 23.79 -16.93
C GLN A 213 4.90 25.23 -17.35
N ALA A 214 5.00 25.50 -18.62
CA ALA A 214 5.44 26.79 -19.11
C ALA A 214 4.50 27.42 -20.13
N MET A 215 4.49 28.75 -20.14
CA MET A 215 3.89 29.57 -21.18
C MET A 215 4.93 30.56 -21.66
N PHE A 216 5.12 30.64 -22.98
CA PHE A 216 6.05 31.53 -23.67
C PHE A 216 5.27 32.42 -24.64
N GLY A 217 5.47 33.73 -24.58
CA GLY A 217 4.75 34.68 -25.42
C GLY A 217 5.54 35.94 -25.75
N GLY A 218 5.13 36.66 -26.80
CA GLY A 218 5.77 37.91 -27.23
C GLY A 218 4.95 39.12 -26.88
N MET A 219 5.63 40.20 -26.45
CA MET A 219 5.09 41.56 -26.34
C MET A 219 5.54 42.31 -27.57
N ARG A 220 4.61 43.04 -28.21
CA ARG A 220 4.87 43.79 -29.44
C ARG A 220 4.91 45.27 -29.15
N ASP A 221 5.82 45.93 -29.84
CA ASP A 221 5.86 47.35 -29.92
C ASP A 221 4.65 47.89 -30.70
N ALA A 222 3.97 48.90 -30.15
CA ALA A 222 2.71 49.39 -30.70
C ALA A 222 2.86 50.07 -32.06
N ASP A 223 4.02 50.68 -32.32
CA ASP A 223 4.26 51.48 -33.53
C ASP A 223 4.81 50.60 -34.68
N SER A 224 5.73 49.70 -34.37
CA SER A 224 6.38 48.86 -35.35
C SER A 224 5.73 47.52 -35.59
N GLY A 225 4.84 47.04 -34.67
CA GLY A 225 4.23 45.72 -34.70
C GLY A 225 5.20 44.54 -34.47
N ARG A 226 6.50 44.85 -34.26
CA ARG A 226 7.53 43.82 -34.04
C ARG A 226 7.57 43.37 -32.59
N VAL A 227 8.00 42.13 -32.33
CA VAL A 227 8.24 41.65 -31.00
C VAL A 227 9.36 42.43 -30.36
N SER A 228 9.07 43.20 -29.31
CA SER A 228 10.01 44.01 -28.54
C SER A 228 10.59 43.19 -27.38
N HIS A 229 9.74 42.41 -26.71
CA HIS A 229 10.12 41.56 -25.58
C HIS A 229 9.41 40.21 -25.67
N VAL A 230 9.95 39.20 -25.00
CA VAL A 230 9.33 37.92 -24.79
C VAL A 230 9.18 37.69 -23.29
N PHE A 231 8.11 37.02 -22.90
CA PHE A 231 7.91 36.62 -21.52
C PHE A 231 7.81 35.11 -21.40
N PHE A 232 8.32 34.58 -20.31
CA PHE A 232 8.24 33.20 -19.95
C PHE A 232 7.64 33.12 -18.53
N ILE A 233 6.56 32.34 -18.40
CA ILE A 233 5.90 32.05 -17.14
C ILE A 233 6.04 30.56 -16.92
N ALA A 234 6.49 30.15 -15.74
CA ALA A 234 6.71 28.74 -15.45
C ALA A 234 6.33 28.38 -14.01
N THR A 235 5.85 27.15 -13.87
CA THR A 235 5.61 26.51 -12.58
C THR A 235 6.37 25.20 -12.54
N ASP A 236 7.14 24.96 -11.49
CA ASP A 236 7.82 23.68 -11.26
C ASP A 236 6.76 22.60 -10.98
N ILE A 237 6.77 21.55 -11.79
CA ILE A 237 5.84 20.40 -11.65
C ILE A 237 6.52 19.13 -11.18
N THR A 238 7.72 19.24 -10.60
CA THR A 238 8.49 18.09 -10.12
C THR A 238 7.72 17.28 -9.08
N GLU A 239 7.17 17.94 -8.07
CA GLU A 239 6.39 17.27 -7.03
C GLU A 239 5.12 16.62 -7.60
N ARG A 240 4.43 17.33 -8.50
CA ARG A 240 3.26 16.76 -9.19
C ARG A 240 3.62 15.49 -9.97
N LYS A 241 4.69 15.52 -10.75
CA LYS A 241 5.17 14.35 -11.52
C LYS A 241 5.63 13.19 -10.62
N ARG A 242 6.28 13.49 -9.50
CA ARG A 242 6.64 12.49 -8.49
C ARG A 242 5.40 11.87 -7.86
N ALA A 243 4.42 12.68 -7.49
CA ALA A 243 3.15 12.20 -6.94
C ALA A 243 2.38 11.35 -7.96
N GLU A 244 2.24 11.80 -9.21
CA GLU A 244 1.62 11.03 -10.30
C GLU A 244 2.31 9.67 -10.50
N SER A 245 3.66 9.64 -10.52
CA SER A 245 4.44 8.42 -10.63
C SER A 245 4.27 7.50 -9.42
N SER A 246 4.20 8.07 -8.21
CA SER A 246 3.96 7.32 -6.98
C SER A 246 2.55 6.73 -6.94
N ILE A 247 1.54 7.51 -7.32
CA ILE A 247 0.15 7.03 -7.43
C ILE A 247 0.05 5.88 -8.45
N HIS A 248 0.69 6.04 -9.60
CA HIS A 248 0.73 4.99 -10.63
C HIS A 248 1.40 3.73 -10.08
N ARG A 249 2.54 3.87 -9.39
CA ARG A 249 3.24 2.74 -8.79
C ARG A 249 2.39 2.05 -7.72
N MET A 250 1.78 2.80 -6.80
CA MET A 250 0.88 2.25 -5.78
C MET A 250 -0.35 1.55 -6.36
N ALA A 251 -0.90 2.07 -7.47
CA ALA A 251 -2.07 1.49 -8.11
C ALA A 251 -1.79 0.16 -8.82
N TYR A 252 -0.55 -0.08 -9.29
CA TYR A 252 -0.22 -1.19 -10.20
C TYR A 252 0.89 -2.12 -9.72
N TYR A 253 1.67 -1.75 -8.71
CA TYR A 253 2.79 -2.55 -8.21
C TYR A 253 2.66 -2.80 -6.73
N ASP A 254 3.14 -3.96 -6.28
CA ASP A 254 3.28 -4.30 -4.86
C ASP A 254 4.43 -3.50 -4.23
N ALA A 255 4.16 -2.82 -3.12
CA ALA A 255 5.11 -1.90 -2.50
C ALA A 255 6.34 -2.61 -1.92
N LEU A 256 6.21 -3.88 -1.51
CA LEU A 256 7.30 -4.64 -0.90
C LEU A 256 8.24 -5.24 -1.95
N THR A 257 7.68 -5.91 -2.96
CA THR A 257 8.44 -6.70 -3.94
C THR A 257 8.68 -5.98 -5.26
N ASN A 258 8.01 -4.85 -5.48
CA ASN A 258 8.01 -4.10 -6.74
C ASN A 258 7.60 -4.96 -7.99
N LEU A 259 6.91 -6.06 -7.75
CA LEU A 259 6.22 -6.84 -8.78
C LEU A 259 4.88 -6.18 -9.14
N PRO A 260 4.30 -6.45 -10.31
CA PRO A 260 2.90 -6.21 -10.58
C PRO A 260 2.02 -6.66 -9.41
N ASN A 261 1.06 -5.83 -9.03
CA ASN A 261 0.04 -6.22 -8.05
C ASN A 261 -1.13 -6.93 -8.76
N ARG A 262 -2.13 -7.37 -7.98
CA ARG A 262 -3.33 -8.02 -8.49
C ARG A 262 -4.00 -7.23 -9.63
N THR A 263 -4.11 -5.92 -9.48
CA THR A 263 -4.79 -5.05 -10.45
C THR A 263 -4.08 -5.04 -11.79
N LEU A 264 -2.75 -4.89 -11.79
CA LEU A 264 -1.97 -4.89 -13.02
C LEU A 264 -1.96 -6.28 -13.67
N PHE A 265 -1.81 -7.34 -12.87
CA PHE A 265 -1.83 -8.71 -13.37
C PHE A 265 -3.13 -9.04 -14.12
N LEU A 266 -4.29 -8.74 -13.50
CA LEU A 266 -5.59 -8.98 -14.13
C LEU A 266 -5.75 -8.23 -15.46
N ARG A 267 -5.27 -6.99 -15.54
CA ARG A 267 -5.30 -6.22 -16.79
C ARG A 267 -4.44 -6.83 -17.89
N LEU A 268 -3.22 -7.28 -17.53
CA LEU A 268 -2.31 -7.89 -18.49
C LEU A 268 -2.85 -9.25 -18.97
N LEU A 269 -3.39 -10.05 -18.06
CA LEU A 269 -4.02 -11.33 -18.39
C LEU A 269 -5.25 -11.14 -19.30
N ASP A 270 -6.14 -10.18 -18.99
CA ASP A 270 -7.29 -9.87 -19.84
C ASP A 270 -6.88 -9.41 -21.25
N GLN A 271 -5.82 -8.60 -21.34
CA GLN A 271 -5.23 -8.23 -22.64
C GLN A 271 -4.70 -9.44 -23.40
N ALA A 272 -3.94 -10.32 -22.72
CA ALA A 272 -3.40 -11.53 -23.31
C ALA A 272 -4.49 -12.48 -23.80
N LEU A 273 -5.58 -12.66 -23.03
CA LEU A 273 -6.73 -13.47 -23.41
C LEU A 273 -7.43 -12.92 -24.67
N ARG A 274 -7.57 -11.60 -24.78
CA ARG A 274 -8.13 -10.97 -26.01
C ARG A 274 -7.24 -11.17 -27.23
N GLU A 275 -5.92 -11.10 -27.07
CA GLU A 275 -4.96 -11.33 -28.14
C GLU A 275 -4.91 -12.80 -28.52
N SER A 276 -4.94 -13.70 -27.55
CA SER A 276 -4.97 -15.14 -27.72
C SER A 276 -6.19 -15.60 -28.55
N ARG A 277 -7.38 -15.07 -28.26
CA ARG A 277 -8.59 -15.36 -29.04
C ARG A 277 -8.47 -14.93 -30.51
N ARG A 278 -7.67 -13.90 -30.80
CA ARG A 278 -7.46 -13.42 -32.19
C ARG A 278 -6.40 -14.20 -32.95
N ARG A 279 -5.37 -14.67 -32.22
CA ARG A 279 -4.21 -15.35 -32.80
C ARG A 279 -4.27 -16.88 -32.64
N GLU A 280 -5.30 -17.40 -31.97
CA GLU A 280 -5.45 -18.82 -31.62
C GLU A 280 -4.23 -19.36 -30.84
N THR A 281 -3.66 -18.52 -29.94
CA THR A 281 -2.54 -18.92 -29.09
C THR A 281 -3.02 -19.48 -27.76
N ARG A 282 -2.17 -20.24 -27.09
CA ARG A 282 -2.41 -20.83 -25.76
C ARG A 282 -1.55 -20.15 -24.73
N GLY A 283 -1.95 -20.26 -23.47
CA GLY A 283 -1.18 -19.80 -22.35
C GLY A 283 -1.59 -20.47 -21.04
N ALA A 284 -0.91 -20.08 -19.94
CA ALA A 284 -1.18 -20.64 -18.62
C ALA A 284 -1.09 -19.61 -17.51
N VAL A 285 -1.90 -19.79 -16.48
CA VAL A 285 -1.77 -19.13 -15.18
C VAL A 285 -1.22 -20.13 -14.19
N LEU A 286 -0.13 -19.75 -13.50
CA LEU A 286 0.46 -20.51 -12.42
C LEU A 286 0.23 -19.75 -11.12
N PHE A 287 -0.52 -20.33 -10.19
CA PHE A 287 -0.71 -19.80 -8.84
C PHE A 287 0.29 -20.44 -7.91
N ILE A 288 1.03 -19.65 -7.16
CA ILE A 288 2.16 -20.09 -6.34
C ILE A 288 1.93 -19.61 -4.90
N ASP A 289 2.03 -20.55 -3.95
CA ASP A 289 2.00 -20.28 -2.52
C ASP A 289 3.29 -20.79 -1.87
N LEU A 290 3.84 -20.03 -0.93
CA LEU A 290 5.11 -20.37 -0.31
C LEU A 290 4.91 -21.30 0.88
N ASN A 291 5.56 -22.45 0.83
CA ASN A 291 5.54 -23.42 1.92
C ASN A 291 6.26 -22.89 3.16
N ARG A 292 5.65 -23.04 4.34
CA ARG A 292 6.22 -22.67 5.64
C ARG A 292 6.53 -21.18 5.84
N PHE A 293 5.94 -20.29 5.05
CA PHE A 293 6.17 -18.84 5.21
C PHE A 293 5.58 -18.30 6.52
N LYS A 294 4.40 -18.74 6.92
CA LYS A 294 3.76 -18.33 8.18
C LYS A 294 4.62 -18.63 9.42
N PRO A 295 5.19 -19.85 9.60
CA PRO A 295 6.14 -20.13 10.69
C PRO A 295 7.36 -19.20 10.73
N ILE A 296 7.85 -18.75 9.57
CA ILE A 296 8.96 -17.79 9.50
C ILE A 296 8.53 -16.45 10.12
N ASN A 297 7.35 -15.95 9.74
CA ASN A 297 6.78 -14.73 10.31
C ASN A 297 6.54 -14.85 11.83
N ASP A 298 5.92 -15.94 12.25
CA ASP A 298 5.56 -16.17 13.66
C ASP A 298 6.81 -16.33 14.56
N THR A 299 7.90 -16.86 14.02
CA THR A 299 9.12 -17.14 14.80
C THR A 299 10.17 -16.01 14.73
N LEU A 300 10.34 -15.41 13.55
CA LEU A 300 11.42 -14.45 13.27
C LEU A 300 10.92 -13.01 13.05
N GLY A 301 9.59 -12.83 13.02
CA GLY A 301 8.94 -11.55 12.83
C GLY A 301 8.77 -11.15 11.36
N HIS A 302 7.78 -10.28 11.09
CA HIS A 302 7.41 -9.85 9.75
C HIS A 302 8.55 -9.21 8.96
N ALA A 303 9.48 -8.51 9.62
CA ALA A 303 10.61 -7.89 8.92
C ALA A 303 11.52 -8.92 8.23
N VAL A 304 11.69 -10.12 8.82
CA VAL A 304 12.43 -11.21 8.18
C VAL A 304 11.63 -11.83 7.06
N GLY A 305 10.32 -12.01 7.25
CA GLY A 305 9.40 -12.46 6.21
C GLY A 305 9.38 -11.53 4.98
N ASP A 306 9.43 -10.23 5.19
CA ASP A 306 9.49 -9.23 4.11
C ASP A 306 10.76 -9.41 3.24
N LEU A 307 11.90 -9.65 3.86
CA LEU A 307 13.15 -9.92 3.13
C LEU A 307 13.09 -11.24 2.35
N VAL A 308 12.45 -12.26 2.91
CA VAL A 308 12.22 -13.53 2.22
C VAL A 308 11.33 -13.32 1.00
N LEU A 309 10.24 -12.55 1.11
CA LEU A 309 9.35 -12.25 0.00
C LEU A 309 10.05 -11.46 -1.11
N GLN A 310 10.93 -10.54 -0.78
CA GLN A 310 11.72 -9.79 -1.76
C GLN A 310 12.68 -10.70 -2.53
N GLU A 311 13.40 -11.58 -1.83
CA GLU A 311 14.31 -12.54 -2.46
C GLU A 311 13.55 -13.52 -3.37
N VAL A 312 12.42 -14.06 -2.90
CA VAL A 312 11.54 -14.93 -3.70
C VAL A 312 11.05 -14.22 -4.96
N ALA A 313 10.60 -12.97 -4.84
CA ALA A 313 10.14 -12.16 -5.96
C ALA A 313 11.22 -12.00 -7.03
N ASP A 314 12.47 -11.75 -6.61
CA ASP A 314 13.60 -11.60 -7.52
C ASP A 314 13.96 -12.94 -8.19
N ARG A 315 13.96 -14.05 -7.46
CA ARG A 315 14.20 -15.39 -8.00
C ARG A 315 13.15 -15.78 -9.04
N LEU A 316 11.86 -15.57 -8.74
CA LEU A 316 10.77 -15.86 -9.67
C LEU A 316 10.90 -15.00 -10.94
N ARG A 317 11.14 -13.69 -10.79
CA ARG A 317 11.32 -12.76 -11.92
C ARG A 317 12.48 -13.16 -12.81
N ASN A 318 13.64 -13.52 -12.24
CA ASN A 318 14.84 -13.90 -12.96
C ASN A 318 14.72 -15.28 -13.63
N SER A 319 13.74 -16.08 -13.24
CA SER A 319 13.47 -17.40 -13.83
C SER A 319 12.57 -17.34 -15.08
N LEU A 320 11.96 -16.20 -15.34
CA LEU A 320 10.99 -16.00 -16.42
C LEU A 320 11.61 -15.24 -17.60
N ARG A 321 11.05 -15.40 -18.80
CA ARG A 321 11.38 -14.61 -19.98
C ARG A 321 10.64 -13.28 -19.96
N GLY A 322 11.11 -12.31 -20.75
CA GLY A 322 10.54 -10.96 -20.76
C GLY A 322 9.08 -10.85 -21.22
N ALA A 323 8.53 -11.87 -21.86
CA ALA A 323 7.13 -11.94 -22.26
C ALA A 323 6.22 -12.46 -21.14
N ASP A 324 6.76 -13.19 -20.16
CA ASP A 324 6.00 -13.73 -19.04
C ASP A 324 5.88 -12.67 -17.93
N VAL A 325 4.81 -12.76 -17.15
CA VAL A 325 4.53 -11.80 -16.07
C VAL A 325 4.45 -12.54 -14.75
N VAL A 326 5.24 -12.10 -13.76
CA VAL A 326 5.07 -12.51 -12.37
C VAL A 326 4.48 -11.37 -11.57
N ALA A 327 3.54 -11.66 -10.69
CA ALA A 327 2.88 -10.71 -9.82
C ALA A 327 2.73 -11.28 -8.39
N ARG A 328 2.56 -10.39 -7.42
CA ARG A 328 2.20 -10.76 -6.05
C ARG A 328 0.78 -10.32 -5.76
N LEU A 329 -0.07 -11.26 -5.30
CA LEU A 329 -1.48 -10.99 -5.01
C LEU A 329 -1.70 -10.49 -3.59
N GLY A 330 -0.87 -10.94 -2.64
CA GLY A 330 -0.90 -10.59 -1.22
C GLY A 330 -0.24 -11.69 -0.38
N GLY A 331 0.13 -11.40 0.87
CA GLY A 331 0.74 -12.42 1.74
C GLY A 331 1.93 -13.13 1.08
N ASP A 332 1.86 -14.44 1.02
CA ASP A 332 2.81 -15.38 0.40
C ASP A 332 2.37 -15.88 -0.98
N GLU A 333 1.33 -15.28 -1.58
CA GLU A 333 0.78 -15.68 -2.85
C GLU A 333 1.39 -14.91 -4.03
N PHE A 334 1.93 -15.65 -4.98
CA PHE A 334 2.43 -15.14 -6.26
C PHE A 334 1.64 -15.76 -7.41
N VAL A 335 1.61 -15.07 -8.55
CA VAL A 335 0.99 -15.59 -9.75
C VAL A 335 1.87 -15.30 -10.95
N VAL A 336 1.94 -16.26 -11.87
CA VAL A 336 2.69 -16.13 -13.12
C VAL A 336 1.74 -16.33 -14.30
N GLY A 337 1.80 -15.42 -15.26
CA GLY A 337 1.15 -15.55 -16.56
C GLY A 337 2.17 -15.93 -17.62
N LEU A 338 1.97 -17.08 -18.26
CA LEU A 338 2.76 -17.53 -19.40
C LEU A 338 1.96 -17.27 -20.68
N PHE A 339 2.46 -16.36 -21.51
CA PHE A 339 1.78 -15.97 -22.73
C PHE A 339 2.44 -16.60 -23.96
N GLU A 340 1.60 -17.04 -24.93
CA GLU A 340 2.08 -17.66 -26.19
C GLU A 340 2.95 -18.90 -25.92
N ILE A 341 2.32 -19.97 -25.41
CA ILE A 341 2.95 -21.26 -25.12
C ILE A 341 2.82 -22.16 -26.36
N GLU A 342 3.91 -22.85 -26.71
CA GLU A 342 3.94 -23.75 -27.86
C GLU A 342 3.29 -25.10 -27.54
N ASP A 343 3.61 -25.68 -26.39
CA ASP A 343 3.09 -26.97 -25.94
C ASP A 343 3.01 -27.07 -24.41
N ASP A 344 2.39 -28.12 -23.92
CA ASP A 344 2.23 -28.41 -22.51
C ASP A 344 3.56 -28.67 -21.77
N ASN A 345 4.57 -29.19 -22.46
CA ASN A 345 5.89 -29.46 -21.87
C ASN A 345 6.59 -28.15 -21.47
N ALA A 346 6.32 -27.05 -22.21
CA ALA A 346 6.85 -25.74 -21.88
C ALA A 346 6.30 -25.24 -20.52
N ILE A 347 5.05 -25.56 -20.17
CA ILE A 347 4.45 -25.20 -18.88
C ILE A 347 5.15 -25.99 -17.77
N ASP A 348 5.30 -27.31 -17.94
CA ASP A 348 5.96 -28.16 -16.94
C ASP A 348 7.42 -27.76 -16.73
N PHE A 349 8.10 -27.41 -17.82
CA PHE A 349 9.47 -26.90 -17.74
C PHE A 349 9.56 -25.63 -16.91
N VAL A 350 8.65 -24.67 -17.13
CA VAL A 350 8.63 -23.43 -16.34
C VAL A 350 8.24 -23.68 -14.90
N ALA A 351 7.24 -24.52 -14.62
CA ALA A 351 6.83 -24.88 -13.25
C ALA A 351 8.00 -25.51 -12.46
N ASN A 352 8.70 -26.49 -13.06
CA ASN A 352 9.87 -27.10 -12.46
C ASN A 352 11.03 -26.09 -12.26
N LYS A 353 11.24 -25.18 -13.21
CA LYS A 353 12.25 -24.11 -13.09
C LYS A 353 11.94 -23.16 -11.93
N LEU A 354 10.68 -22.78 -11.75
CA LEU A 354 10.25 -21.92 -10.66
C LEU A 354 10.43 -22.62 -9.31
N LEU A 355 10.02 -23.88 -9.16
CA LEU A 355 10.25 -24.68 -7.96
C LEU A 355 11.74 -24.81 -7.66
N SER A 356 12.55 -25.13 -8.67
CA SER A 356 14.00 -25.21 -8.51
C SER A 356 14.64 -23.89 -8.07
N ALA A 357 14.09 -22.76 -8.51
CA ALA A 357 14.57 -21.43 -8.09
C ALA A 357 14.24 -21.10 -6.62
N LEU A 358 13.20 -21.71 -6.06
CA LEU A 358 12.82 -21.57 -4.65
C LEU A 358 13.65 -22.45 -3.71
N GLN A 359 14.12 -23.62 -4.16
CA GLN A 359 14.86 -24.59 -3.34
C GLN A 359 16.11 -24.06 -2.61
N PRO A 360 16.97 -23.21 -3.20
CA PRO A 360 18.11 -22.69 -2.47
C PRO A 360 17.65 -21.87 -1.26
N PRO A 361 18.25 -22.08 -0.07
CA PRO A 361 17.84 -21.35 1.12
C PRO A 361 17.98 -19.84 0.94
N VAL A 362 17.11 -19.09 1.57
CA VAL A 362 17.20 -17.63 1.63
C VAL A 362 18.08 -17.25 2.82
N ILE A 363 19.11 -16.45 2.58
CA ILE A 363 20.04 -16.03 3.64
C ILE A 363 19.61 -14.67 4.18
N VAL A 364 19.08 -14.64 5.41
CA VAL A 364 18.68 -13.41 6.10
C VAL A 364 19.41 -13.31 7.43
N ALA A 365 20.14 -12.22 7.63
CA ALA A 365 20.93 -11.97 8.86
C ALA A 365 21.85 -13.14 9.26
N GLY A 366 22.44 -13.82 8.26
CA GLY A 366 23.36 -14.95 8.48
C GLY A 366 22.68 -16.29 8.83
N ARG A 367 21.35 -16.37 8.71
CA ARG A 367 20.55 -17.59 8.86
C ARG A 367 20.08 -18.09 7.51
N GLU A 368 20.15 -19.39 7.31
CA GLU A 368 19.60 -20.07 6.13
C GLU A 368 18.14 -20.46 6.40
N LEU A 369 17.24 -19.97 5.58
CA LEU A 369 15.80 -20.23 5.66
C LEU A 369 15.37 -21.01 4.41
N ALA A 370 14.92 -22.24 4.60
CA ALA A 370 14.36 -23.02 3.51
C ALA A 370 12.90 -22.59 3.25
N VAL A 371 12.65 -22.17 2.02
CA VAL A 371 11.31 -21.78 1.55
C VAL A 371 11.03 -22.55 0.28
N GLY A 372 10.02 -23.41 0.33
CA GLY A 372 9.53 -24.12 -0.86
C GLY A 372 8.28 -23.47 -1.44
N GLY A 373 7.67 -24.10 -2.44
CA GLY A 373 6.45 -23.60 -3.04
C GLY A 373 5.53 -24.70 -3.54
N ALA A 374 4.22 -24.44 -3.54
CA ALA A 374 3.22 -25.23 -4.24
C ALA A 374 2.69 -24.44 -5.43
N ILE A 375 2.59 -25.07 -6.60
CA ILE A 375 2.16 -24.42 -7.84
C ILE A 375 0.93 -25.09 -8.39
N GLY A 376 -0.15 -24.33 -8.58
CA GLY A 376 -1.32 -24.77 -9.34
C GLY A 376 -1.36 -24.11 -10.72
N ILE A 377 -1.77 -24.86 -11.72
CA ILE A 377 -1.71 -24.44 -13.13
C ILE A 377 -3.09 -24.58 -13.76
N SER A 378 -3.57 -23.53 -14.38
CA SER A 378 -4.69 -23.53 -15.31
C SER A 378 -4.28 -23.02 -16.68
N THR A 379 -4.91 -23.49 -17.73
CA THR A 379 -4.55 -23.19 -19.11
C THR A 379 -5.71 -22.58 -19.88
N TRP A 380 -5.41 -21.69 -20.79
CA TRP A 380 -6.40 -21.23 -21.76
C TRP A 380 -6.05 -21.64 -23.18
N PRO A 381 -7.04 -21.99 -24.03
CA PRO A 381 -8.48 -21.91 -23.77
C PRO A 381 -9.11 -23.11 -23.04
N ASP A 382 -8.32 -24.15 -22.68
CA ASP A 382 -8.84 -25.48 -22.30
C ASP A 382 -9.61 -25.46 -20.95
N ASP A 383 -9.12 -24.72 -19.95
CA ASP A 383 -9.72 -24.63 -18.60
C ASP A 383 -10.65 -23.42 -18.45
N GLY A 384 -10.44 -22.38 -19.26
CA GLY A 384 -11.26 -21.17 -19.23
C GLY A 384 -10.80 -20.12 -20.21
N ASP A 385 -11.59 -19.08 -20.37
CA ASP A 385 -11.33 -18.00 -21.30
C ASP A 385 -11.51 -16.60 -20.64
N ASP A 386 -11.69 -16.55 -19.32
CA ASP A 386 -11.75 -15.34 -18.53
C ASP A 386 -10.77 -15.38 -17.34
N THR A 387 -10.42 -14.20 -16.87
CA THR A 387 -9.36 -14.01 -15.84
C THR A 387 -9.74 -14.58 -14.48
N GLU A 388 -11.01 -14.51 -14.08
CA GLU A 388 -11.50 -14.95 -12.78
C GLU A 388 -11.52 -16.46 -12.71
N THR A 389 -12.06 -17.11 -13.75
CA THR A 389 -12.08 -18.56 -13.87
C THR A 389 -10.67 -19.14 -13.83
N LEU A 390 -9.74 -18.62 -14.64
CA LEU A 390 -8.38 -19.14 -14.69
C LEU A 390 -7.65 -19.02 -13.36
N LEU A 391 -7.75 -17.88 -12.67
CA LEU A 391 -7.15 -17.72 -11.35
C LEU A 391 -7.74 -18.66 -10.32
N ARG A 392 -9.06 -18.81 -10.29
CA ARG A 392 -9.74 -19.71 -9.37
C ARG A 392 -9.33 -21.18 -9.60
N LEU A 393 -9.23 -21.60 -10.85
CA LEU A 393 -8.85 -22.98 -11.17
C LEU A 393 -7.38 -23.27 -10.88
N ALA A 394 -6.50 -22.28 -11.12
CA ALA A 394 -5.10 -22.38 -10.72
C ALA A 394 -4.94 -22.47 -9.20
N ASP A 395 -5.73 -21.71 -8.42
CA ASP A 395 -5.73 -21.77 -6.95
C ASP A 395 -6.19 -23.14 -6.44
N ILE A 396 -7.27 -23.71 -7.00
CA ILE A 396 -7.72 -25.07 -6.68
C ILE A 396 -6.60 -26.09 -6.94
N ALA A 397 -5.93 -25.99 -8.07
CA ALA A 397 -4.82 -26.88 -8.41
C ALA A 397 -3.61 -26.68 -7.48
N MET A 398 -3.31 -25.46 -7.07
CA MET A 398 -2.25 -25.13 -6.10
C MET A 398 -2.52 -25.77 -4.73
N TYR A 399 -3.78 -25.70 -4.30
CA TYR A 399 -4.17 -26.37 -3.07
C TYR A 399 -3.92 -27.90 -3.13
N ARG A 400 -4.21 -28.52 -4.28
CA ARG A 400 -3.89 -29.94 -4.50
C ARG A 400 -2.39 -30.20 -4.53
N ALA A 401 -1.60 -29.28 -5.06
CA ALA A 401 -0.14 -29.39 -5.03
C ALA A 401 0.39 -29.44 -3.58
N LYS A 402 -0.18 -28.65 -2.65
CA LYS A 402 0.16 -28.71 -1.22
C LYS A 402 -0.11 -30.09 -0.59
N GLU A 403 -1.18 -30.77 -1.00
CA GLU A 403 -1.53 -32.12 -0.51
C GLU A 403 -0.60 -33.23 -1.08
N THR A 404 -0.07 -33.02 -2.29
CA THR A 404 0.81 -34.00 -2.96
C THR A 404 2.20 -34.06 -2.29
N GLY A 405 2.64 -32.96 -1.68
CA GLY A 405 3.91 -32.91 -0.96
C GLY A 405 4.61 -31.56 -1.10
N PRO A 406 5.75 -31.38 -0.45
CA PRO A 406 6.53 -30.17 -0.56
C PRO A 406 7.09 -30.01 -1.98
N ASP A 407 7.11 -28.78 -2.47
CA ASP A 407 7.71 -28.36 -3.76
C ASP A 407 7.11 -29.13 -4.97
N ALA A 408 5.79 -29.21 -4.99
CA ALA A 408 5.04 -29.86 -6.05
C ALA A 408 4.28 -28.84 -6.93
N TYR A 409 4.00 -29.25 -8.15
CA TYR A 409 3.03 -28.55 -9.00
C TYR A 409 1.94 -29.49 -9.48
N VAL A 410 0.75 -28.96 -9.67
CA VAL A 410 -0.41 -29.73 -10.17
C VAL A 410 -1.13 -28.91 -11.22
N ARG A 411 -1.51 -29.55 -12.33
CA ARG A 411 -2.38 -28.96 -13.34
C ARG A 411 -3.83 -29.17 -12.96
N PHE A 412 -4.65 -28.18 -13.20
CA PHE A 412 -6.07 -28.29 -12.98
C PHE A 412 -6.67 -29.44 -13.81
N SER A 413 -7.57 -30.15 -13.20
CA SER A 413 -8.45 -31.13 -13.87
C SER A 413 -9.90 -30.93 -13.35
N ARG A 414 -10.89 -31.22 -14.18
CA ARG A 414 -12.31 -30.93 -13.86
C ARG A 414 -12.83 -31.64 -12.61
N ASP A 415 -12.28 -32.76 -12.26
CA ASP A 415 -12.58 -33.51 -11.03
C ASP A 415 -12.14 -32.70 -9.77
N MET A 416 -11.13 -31.86 -9.86
CA MET A 416 -10.69 -31.04 -8.73
C MET A 416 -11.71 -29.97 -8.34
N ASP A 417 -12.41 -29.37 -9.29
CA ASP A 417 -13.43 -28.35 -9.00
C ASP A 417 -14.60 -28.98 -8.21
N GLN A 418 -15.01 -30.18 -8.59
CA GLN A 418 -16.04 -30.92 -7.85
C GLN A 418 -15.58 -31.23 -6.42
N ILE A 419 -14.35 -31.73 -6.26
CA ILE A 419 -13.77 -32.03 -4.95
C ILE A 419 -13.65 -30.81 -4.07
N ALA A 420 -13.28 -29.64 -4.62
CA ALA A 420 -13.19 -28.38 -3.87
C ALA A 420 -14.58 -27.94 -3.34
N VAL A 421 -15.63 -28.06 -4.14
CA VAL A 421 -17.01 -27.77 -3.73
C VAL A 421 -17.49 -28.76 -2.64
N GLU A 422 -17.21 -30.06 -2.83
CA GLU A 422 -17.53 -31.09 -1.85
C GLU A 422 -16.82 -30.81 -0.51
N ARG A 423 -15.56 -30.40 -0.52
CA ARG A 423 -14.77 -30.06 0.66
C ARG A 423 -15.34 -28.89 1.45
N LEU A 424 -15.73 -27.79 0.78
CA LEU A 424 -16.40 -26.67 1.44
C LEU A 424 -17.73 -27.08 2.10
N SER A 425 -18.49 -27.92 1.40
CA SER A 425 -19.74 -28.50 1.94
C SER A 425 -19.47 -29.38 3.15
N LEU A 426 -18.39 -30.19 3.08
CA LEU A 426 -17.98 -31.10 4.14
C LEU A 426 -17.51 -30.31 5.39
N GLU A 427 -16.72 -29.25 5.23
CA GLU A 427 -16.32 -28.38 6.34
C GLU A 427 -17.52 -27.75 7.05
N ALA A 428 -18.47 -27.21 6.29
CA ALA A 428 -19.70 -26.65 6.85
C ALA A 428 -20.54 -27.70 7.60
N SER A 429 -20.50 -28.96 7.16
CA SER A 429 -21.18 -30.09 7.79
C SER A 429 -20.43 -30.54 9.05
N LEU A 430 -19.10 -30.61 9.03
CA LEU A 430 -18.25 -31.02 10.15
C LEU A 430 -18.44 -30.10 11.37
N ARG A 431 -18.60 -28.81 11.15
CA ARG A 431 -18.88 -27.84 12.23
C ARG A 431 -20.13 -28.20 13.04
N ARG A 432 -21.11 -28.83 12.41
CA ARG A 432 -22.38 -29.26 13.04
C ARG A 432 -22.37 -30.72 13.49
N ALA A 433 -21.35 -31.49 13.09
CA ALA A 433 -21.28 -32.91 13.35
C ALA A 433 -21.23 -33.24 14.85
N ILE A 434 -20.52 -32.43 15.66
CA ILE A 434 -20.43 -32.60 17.12
C ILE A 434 -21.81 -32.40 17.75
N GLU A 435 -22.49 -31.30 17.41
CA GLU A 435 -23.81 -30.95 17.96
C GLU A 435 -24.89 -31.98 17.58
N ARG A 436 -24.75 -32.62 16.42
CA ARG A 436 -25.71 -33.59 15.90
C ARG A 436 -25.44 -35.04 16.33
N GLY A 437 -24.33 -35.27 17.05
CA GLY A 437 -23.94 -36.61 17.44
C GLY A 437 -23.54 -37.50 16.27
N GLU A 438 -22.98 -36.90 15.20
CA GLU A 438 -22.55 -37.63 14.00
C GLU A 438 -21.12 -38.21 14.14
N LEU A 439 -20.37 -37.81 15.20
CA LEU A 439 -19.06 -38.39 15.52
C LEU A 439 -19.22 -39.68 16.32
N LEU A 440 -18.40 -40.66 16.00
CA LEU A 440 -18.36 -42.00 16.62
C LEU A 440 -16.93 -42.37 16.93
N LEU A 441 -16.71 -43.28 17.90
CA LEU A 441 -15.42 -43.88 18.18
C LEU A 441 -15.40 -45.35 17.79
N HIS A 442 -14.36 -45.72 17.06
CA HIS A 442 -13.97 -47.12 16.87
C HIS A 442 -12.67 -47.39 17.63
N TYR A 443 -12.49 -48.58 18.13
CA TYR A 443 -11.38 -48.99 18.98
C TYR A 443 -10.58 -50.08 18.28
N GLN A 444 -9.28 -49.84 18.04
CA GLN A 444 -8.41 -50.84 17.45
C GLN A 444 -7.56 -51.50 18.54
N PRO A 445 -7.61 -52.83 18.66
CA PRO A 445 -6.89 -53.55 19.71
C PRO A 445 -5.37 -53.40 19.62
N LYS A 446 -4.71 -53.15 20.76
CA LYS A 446 -3.26 -53.33 20.97
C LYS A 446 -3.03 -54.66 21.68
N VAL A 447 -2.20 -55.52 21.10
CA VAL A 447 -2.01 -56.90 21.56
C VAL A 447 -0.57 -57.10 21.98
N SER A 448 -0.38 -57.66 23.17
CA SER A 448 0.95 -58.01 23.69
C SER A 448 1.54 -59.18 22.90
N LEU A 449 2.72 -59.05 22.35
CA LEU A 449 3.45 -60.10 21.66
C LEU A 449 3.94 -61.18 22.61
N LYS A 450 4.04 -60.87 23.91
CA LYS A 450 4.49 -61.83 24.96
C LYS A 450 3.35 -62.75 25.39
N THR A 451 2.15 -62.21 25.53
CA THR A 451 1.02 -62.96 26.15
C THR A 451 -0.13 -63.28 25.18
N GLY A 452 -0.18 -62.63 24.00
CA GLY A 452 -1.30 -62.72 23.07
C GLY A 452 -2.58 -62.02 23.59
N ARG A 453 -2.53 -61.37 24.77
CA ARG A 453 -3.70 -60.71 25.36
C ARG A 453 -3.83 -59.30 24.83
N ILE A 454 -5.07 -58.82 24.71
CA ILE A 454 -5.40 -57.44 24.43
C ILE A 454 -5.07 -56.63 25.68
N VAL A 455 -4.17 -55.64 25.56
CA VAL A 455 -3.65 -54.78 26.66
C VAL A 455 -4.19 -53.36 26.58
N GLY A 456 -4.82 -53.00 25.47
CA GLY A 456 -5.38 -51.66 25.25
C GLY A 456 -6.01 -51.52 23.89
N ALA A 457 -6.35 -50.30 23.54
CA ALA A 457 -6.85 -49.97 22.20
C ALA A 457 -6.47 -48.52 21.83
N GLU A 458 -6.42 -48.26 20.56
CA GLU A 458 -6.44 -46.88 20.04
C GLU A 458 -7.86 -46.46 19.70
N ALA A 459 -8.30 -45.30 20.21
CA ALA A 459 -9.57 -44.70 19.91
C ALA A 459 -9.48 -43.89 18.64
N LEU A 460 -10.15 -44.32 17.61
CA LEU A 460 -10.11 -43.71 16.28
C LEU A 460 -11.46 -43.09 15.95
N VAL A 461 -11.49 -41.77 15.82
CA VAL A 461 -12.70 -41.03 15.46
C VAL A 461 -13.21 -41.42 14.07
N ARG A 462 -14.54 -41.50 13.94
CA ARG A 462 -15.27 -41.74 12.70
C ARG A 462 -16.37 -40.71 12.58
N TRP A 463 -16.69 -40.29 11.38
CA TRP A 463 -17.77 -39.34 11.14
C TRP A 463 -18.85 -39.99 10.27
N GLN A 464 -20.03 -40.19 10.85
CA GLN A 464 -21.22 -40.70 10.15
C GLN A 464 -22.00 -39.51 9.61
N HIS A 465 -21.76 -39.14 8.35
CA HIS A 465 -22.46 -38.05 7.68
C HIS A 465 -23.61 -38.61 6.81
N GLY A 466 -24.81 -38.56 7.35
CA GLY A 466 -25.96 -39.22 6.73
C GLY A 466 -25.74 -40.75 6.64
N GLU A 467 -25.82 -41.31 5.44
CA GLU A 467 -25.54 -42.73 5.19
C GLU A 467 -24.05 -43.04 4.96
N ARG A 468 -23.20 -42.00 4.78
CA ARG A 468 -21.77 -42.16 4.49
C ARG A 468 -20.92 -42.12 5.75
N MET A 469 -20.04 -43.13 5.90
CA MET A 469 -18.93 -43.03 6.85
C MET A 469 -17.77 -42.29 6.20
N VAL A 470 -17.50 -41.05 6.64
CA VAL A 470 -16.38 -40.25 6.14
C VAL A 470 -15.09 -40.70 6.85
N PRO A 471 -14.05 -41.10 6.10
CA PRO A 471 -12.80 -41.56 6.73
C PRO A 471 -12.00 -40.42 7.36
N PRO A 472 -11.22 -40.70 8.44
CA PRO A 472 -10.42 -39.66 9.13
C PRO A 472 -9.47 -38.88 8.20
N GLY A 473 -8.83 -39.54 7.23
CA GLY A 473 -7.95 -38.90 6.26
C GLY A 473 -8.61 -37.82 5.40
N GLU A 474 -9.96 -37.81 5.32
CA GLU A 474 -10.70 -36.79 4.58
C GLU A 474 -11.12 -35.62 5.45
N PHE A 475 -11.54 -35.84 6.71
CA PHE A 475 -12.06 -34.75 7.53
C PHE A 475 -11.10 -34.19 8.61
N ILE A 476 -10.10 -34.98 9.06
CA ILE A 476 -9.11 -34.49 10.05
C ILE A 476 -8.30 -33.33 9.52
N PRO A 477 -7.76 -33.36 8.27
CA PRO A 477 -7.08 -32.19 7.70
C PRO A 477 -7.98 -30.92 7.65
N LEU A 478 -9.26 -31.10 7.29
CA LEU A 478 -10.25 -30.00 7.30
C LEU A 478 -10.47 -29.45 8.71
N ALA A 479 -10.54 -30.34 9.70
CA ALA A 479 -10.69 -29.96 11.11
C ALA A 479 -9.45 -29.17 11.62
N GLU A 480 -8.26 -29.59 11.20
CA GLU A 480 -7.02 -28.91 11.56
C GLU A 480 -6.91 -27.52 10.94
N GLU A 481 -7.20 -27.37 9.66
CA GLU A 481 -7.19 -26.08 8.97
C GLU A 481 -8.21 -25.10 9.55
N SER A 482 -9.45 -25.57 9.72
CA SER A 482 -10.54 -24.74 10.27
C SER A 482 -10.46 -24.51 11.77
N GLY A 483 -9.57 -25.22 12.49
CA GLY A 483 -9.46 -25.15 13.96
C GLY A 483 -10.52 -25.95 14.72
N LEU A 484 -11.39 -26.66 14.01
CA LEU A 484 -12.41 -27.55 14.62
C LEU A 484 -11.78 -28.75 15.33
N ILE A 485 -10.54 -29.10 14.99
CA ILE A 485 -9.83 -30.22 15.59
C ILE A 485 -9.78 -30.15 17.13
N VAL A 486 -9.65 -28.95 17.72
CA VAL A 486 -9.62 -28.76 19.17
C VAL A 486 -10.97 -29.18 19.82
N GLN A 487 -12.08 -28.88 19.14
CA GLN A 487 -13.41 -29.30 19.62
C GLN A 487 -13.61 -30.80 19.46
N ILE A 488 -13.13 -31.36 18.35
CA ILE A 488 -13.16 -32.82 18.11
C ILE A 488 -12.30 -33.55 19.13
N SER A 489 -11.07 -33.13 19.38
CA SER A 489 -10.18 -33.71 20.40
C SER A 489 -10.79 -33.68 21.79
N HIS A 490 -11.46 -32.58 22.12
CA HIS A 490 -12.15 -32.46 23.42
C HIS A 490 -13.30 -33.49 23.53
N TRP A 491 -14.15 -33.57 22.51
CA TRP A 491 -15.24 -34.53 22.44
C TRP A 491 -14.71 -35.96 22.49
N VAL A 492 -13.64 -36.31 21.74
CA VAL A 492 -13.00 -37.62 21.76
C VAL A 492 -12.52 -37.97 23.16
N LEU A 493 -11.86 -37.06 23.86
CA LEU A 493 -11.38 -37.28 25.21
C LEU A 493 -12.54 -37.58 26.21
N GLU A 494 -13.62 -36.81 26.15
CA GLU A 494 -14.80 -37.01 26.98
C GLU A 494 -15.45 -38.35 26.71
N GLU A 495 -15.68 -38.72 25.43
CA GLU A 495 -16.34 -39.98 25.05
C GLU A 495 -15.46 -41.21 25.35
N VAL A 496 -14.13 -41.09 25.15
CA VAL A 496 -13.18 -42.18 25.54
C VAL A 496 -13.22 -42.41 27.02
N CYS A 497 -13.15 -41.36 27.86
CA CYS A 497 -13.21 -41.52 29.30
C CYS A 497 -14.56 -42.07 29.79
N ALA A 498 -15.66 -41.63 29.20
CA ALA A 498 -16.98 -42.17 29.49
C ALA A 498 -17.11 -43.64 29.09
N GLN A 499 -16.56 -44.04 27.93
CA GLN A 499 -16.57 -45.43 27.46
C GLN A 499 -15.66 -46.32 28.33
N ALA A 500 -14.45 -45.86 28.68
CA ALA A 500 -13.52 -46.56 29.58
C ALA A 500 -14.17 -46.78 30.95
N ARG A 501 -14.90 -45.79 31.47
CA ARG A 501 -15.68 -45.91 32.71
C ARG A 501 -16.74 -47.01 32.61
N ARG A 502 -17.50 -47.07 31.51
CA ARG A 502 -18.49 -48.13 31.23
C ARG A 502 -17.84 -49.51 31.26
N TRP A 503 -16.67 -49.67 30.65
CA TRP A 503 -15.92 -50.91 30.65
C TRP A 503 -15.39 -51.32 32.03
N LEU A 504 -14.89 -50.36 32.80
CA LEU A 504 -14.46 -50.60 34.16
C LEU A 504 -15.63 -51.08 35.04
N GLU A 505 -16.81 -50.47 34.94
CA GLU A 505 -18.03 -50.88 35.65
C GLU A 505 -18.56 -52.26 35.16
N ALA A 506 -18.35 -52.57 33.90
CA ALA A 506 -18.67 -53.88 33.34
C ALA A 506 -17.68 -55.00 33.73
N GLY A 507 -16.69 -54.68 34.59
CA GLY A 507 -15.68 -55.64 35.08
C GLY A 507 -14.63 -56.03 34.01
N MET A 508 -14.41 -55.23 33.01
CA MET A 508 -13.32 -55.42 32.08
C MET A 508 -11.94 -55.23 32.76
N PRO A 509 -10.89 -55.94 32.28
CA PRO A 509 -9.54 -55.69 32.80
C PRO A 509 -9.11 -54.27 32.53
N GLU A 510 -8.03 -53.85 33.19
CA GLU A 510 -7.38 -52.58 32.87
C GLU A 510 -6.96 -52.56 31.42
N LEU A 511 -7.52 -51.60 30.66
CA LEU A 511 -7.25 -51.39 29.23
C LEU A 511 -6.71 -49.97 29.03
N ARG A 512 -5.55 -49.83 28.44
CA ARG A 512 -5.01 -48.53 28.06
C ARG A 512 -5.68 -48.06 26.78
N ILE A 513 -6.43 -46.96 26.84
CA ILE A 513 -7.08 -46.41 25.67
C ILE A 513 -6.26 -45.18 25.20
N ALA A 514 -5.71 -45.33 24.02
CA ALA A 514 -4.89 -44.25 23.42
C ALA A 514 -5.78 -43.28 22.64
N VAL A 515 -5.44 -41.99 22.78
CA VAL A 515 -6.13 -40.88 22.13
C VAL A 515 -5.10 -39.98 21.43
N ASN A 516 -5.30 -39.73 20.15
CA ASN A 516 -4.48 -38.85 19.35
C ASN A 516 -4.69 -37.38 19.73
N LEU A 517 -3.61 -36.63 19.90
CA LEU A 517 -3.62 -35.18 20.09
C LEU A 517 -3.16 -34.47 18.84
N SER A 518 -3.84 -33.37 18.48
CA SER A 518 -3.36 -32.47 17.45
C SER A 518 -2.34 -31.45 18.00
N ALA A 519 -1.49 -30.91 17.13
CA ALA A 519 -0.58 -29.81 17.47
C ALA A 519 -1.30 -28.58 18.06
N ARG A 520 -2.56 -28.38 17.73
CA ARG A 520 -3.39 -27.27 18.24
C ARG A 520 -3.93 -27.51 19.66
N ASP A 521 -3.91 -28.76 20.14
CA ASP A 521 -4.33 -29.09 21.50
C ASP A 521 -3.31 -28.70 22.56
N PHE A 522 -2.04 -28.56 22.15
CA PHE A 522 -0.95 -28.17 23.05
C PHE A 522 -1.10 -26.71 23.50
N SER A 523 -1.88 -26.52 24.53
CA SER A 523 -2.05 -25.25 25.23
C SER A 523 -1.73 -25.41 26.71
N PRO A 524 -1.36 -24.35 27.44
CA PRO A 524 -1.10 -24.41 28.88
C PRO A 524 -2.26 -24.98 29.70
N THR A 525 -3.45 -25.02 29.15
CA THR A 525 -4.67 -25.53 29.82
C THR A 525 -4.89 -27.03 29.56
N LEU A 526 -4.11 -27.69 28.68
CA LEU A 526 -4.29 -29.11 28.34
C LEU A 526 -4.24 -30.04 29.58
N PRO A 527 -3.22 -29.94 30.50
CA PRO A 527 -3.19 -30.81 31.66
C PRO A 527 -4.40 -30.69 32.56
N GLN A 528 -4.86 -29.47 32.82
CA GLN A 528 -6.05 -29.21 33.63
C GLN A 528 -7.31 -29.77 32.98
N ARG A 529 -7.44 -29.62 31.66
CA ARG A 529 -8.57 -30.14 30.88
C ARG A 529 -8.64 -31.66 30.95
N VAL A 530 -7.52 -32.36 30.69
CA VAL A 530 -7.49 -33.82 30.74
C VAL A 530 -7.81 -34.33 32.13
N MET A 531 -7.21 -33.74 33.18
CA MET A 531 -7.49 -34.15 34.58
C MET A 531 -8.93 -33.85 35.01
N SER A 532 -9.53 -32.78 34.49
CA SER A 532 -10.95 -32.48 34.76
C SER A 532 -11.87 -33.55 34.17
N VAL A 533 -11.62 -34.01 32.93
CA VAL A 533 -12.41 -35.05 32.30
C VAL A 533 -12.26 -36.39 33.05
N LEU A 534 -11.02 -36.81 33.36
CA LEU A 534 -10.76 -38.03 34.13
C LEU A 534 -11.44 -38.00 35.50
N SER A 535 -11.33 -36.88 36.24
CA SER A 535 -11.96 -36.74 37.52
C SER A 535 -13.48 -36.73 37.43
N GLY A 536 -14.06 -36.09 36.40
CA GLY A 536 -15.48 -36.05 36.14
C GLY A 536 -16.09 -37.43 35.87
N GLN A 537 -15.30 -38.34 35.27
CA GLN A 537 -15.69 -39.73 35.01
C GLN A 537 -15.21 -40.72 36.10
N ASN A 538 -14.51 -40.22 37.12
CA ASN A 538 -13.90 -41.04 38.18
C ASN A 538 -13.09 -42.21 37.58
N LEU A 539 -12.29 -41.92 36.54
CA LEU A 539 -11.46 -42.89 35.81
C LEU A 539 -9.99 -42.77 36.26
N PRO A 540 -9.30 -43.87 36.58
CA PRO A 540 -7.88 -43.85 36.91
C PRO A 540 -7.07 -43.35 35.69
N PRO A 541 -6.05 -42.48 35.89
CA PRO A 541 -5.26 -41.92 34.78
C PRO A 541 -4.56 -42.98 33.91
N GLU A 542 -4.23 -44.13 34.47
CA GLU A 542 -3.53 -45.23 33.81
C GLU A 542 -4.36 -45.86 32.67
N TRP A 543 -5.68 -45.61 32.65
CA TRP A 543 -6.57 -46.04 31.56
C TRP A 543 -6.42 -45.17 30.31
N LEU A 544 -5.81 -44.00 30.40
CA LEU A 544 -5.66 -43.08 29.29
C LEU A 544 -4.18 -42.94 28.87
N GLU A 545 -3.94 -43.09 27.56
CA GLU A 545 -2.66 -42.83 26.92
C GLU A 545 -2.88 -41.71 25.89
N LEU A 546 -2.00 -40.70 25.88
CA LEU A 546 -2.08 -39.61 24.92
C LEU A 546 -0.99 -39.81 23.87
N GLU A 547 -1.38 -39.87 22.60
CA GLU A 547 -0.49 -40.06 21.45
C GLU A 547 -0.14 -38.73 20.83
N ILE A 548 1.15 -38.52 20.60
CA ILE A 548 1.75 -37.25 20.14
C ILE A 548 2.66 -37.60 18.97
N THR A 549 2.49 -37.00 17.81
CA THR A 549 3.35 -37.27 16.65
C THR A 549 4.73 -36.64 16.83
N GLU A 550 5.75 -37.25 16.21
CA GLU A 550 7.13 -36.77 16.20
C GLU A 550 7.21 -35.32 15.71
N GLY A 551 6.52 -34.97 14.62
CA GLY A 551 6.52 -33.64 14.03
C GLY A 551 6.03 -32.52 14.95
N MET A 552 5.16 -32.86 15.94
CA MET A 552 4.64 -31.89 16.90
C MET A 552 5.68 -31.49 17.94
N LEU A 553 6.62 -32.35 18.26
CA LEU A 553 7.64 -32.14 19.28
C LEU A 553 8.88 -31.38 18.74
N MET A 554 9.16 -31.51 17.44
CA MET A 554 10.38 -30.94 16.83
C MET A 554 10.45 -29.41 16.85
N ASN A 555 9.33 -28.71 16.85
CA ASN A 555 9.25 -27.25 16.73
C ASN A 555 8.99 -26.53 18.08
N ARG A 556 9.00 -27.27 19.23
CA ARG A 556 8.52 -26.65 20.48
C ARG A 556 9.50 -26.80 21.64
N THR A 557 9.49 -25.73 22.40
CA THR A 557 10.35 -25.26 23.47
C THR A 557 10.23 -26.08 24.76
N GLU A 558 11.05 -25.77 25.77
CA GLU A 558 11.01 -26.26 27.14
C GLU A 558 9.61 -26.25 27.78
N ALA A 559 8.71 -25.35 27.32
CA ALA A 559 7.32 -25.29 27.78
C ALA A 559 6.52 -26.55 27.43
N VAL A 560 6.74 -27.17 26.27
CA VAL A 560 6.05 -28.41 25.87
C VAL A 560 6.56 -29.58 26.72
N ILE A 561 7.87 -29.66 26.93
CA ILE A 561 8.46 -30.69 27.81
C ILE A 561 7.89 -30.58 29.22
N ALA A 562 7.84 -29.36 29.79
CA ALA A 562 7.26 -29.14 31.11
C ALA A 562 5.79 -29.56 31.19
N MET A 563 4.99 -29.32 30.15
CA MET A 563 3.60 -29.73 30.08
C MET A 563 3.46 -31.27 30.02
N MET A 564 4.30 -31.92 29.22
CA MET A 564 4.36 -33.40 29.17
C MET A 564 4.76 -33.99 30.53
N ASP A 565 5.73 -33.38 31.24
CA ASP A 565 6.13 -33.77 32.60
C ASP A 565 4.96 -33.64 33.59
N ASP A 566 4.14 -32.56 33.46
CA ASP A 566 2.96 -32.39 34.32
C ASP A 566 1.91 -33.46 34.07
N LEU A 567 1.67 -33.82 32.80
CA LEU A 567 0.76 -34.91 32.42
C LEU A 567 1.28 -36.25 32.94
N ALA A 568 2.56 -36.59 32.72
CA ALA A 568 3.16 -37.83 33.19
C ALA A 568 3.15 -37.94 34.73
N ARG A 569 3.46 -36.86 35.46
CA ARG A 569 3.40 -36.82 36.93
C ARG A 569 1.98 -37.01 37.47
N SER A 570 0.96 -36.70 36.69
CA SER A 570 -0.45 -36.95 37.02
C SER A 570 -0.89 -38.40 36.82
N GLY A 571 0.03 -39.29 36.42
CA GLY A 571 -0.22 -40.74 36.18
C GLY A 571 -0.66 -41.06 34.76
N LEU A 572 -0.75 -40.07 33.86
CA LEU A 572 -1.06 -40.30 32.45
C LEU A 572 0.10 -40.93 31.71
N ARG A 573 -0.21 -41.79 30.75
CA ARG A 573 0.79 -42.35 29.84
C ARG A 573 0.87 -41.53 28.57
N LEU A 574 2.10 -41.33 28.08
CA LEU A 574 2.38 -40.58 26.85
C LEU A 574 3.04 -41.52 25.85
N ALA A 575 2.54 -41.51 24.61
CA ALA A 575 3.11 -42.26 23.50
C ALA A 575 3.61 -41.31 22.41
N LEU A 576 4.78 -41.63 21.84
CA LEU A 576 5.30 -40.95 20.66
C LEU A 576 4.91 -41.73 19.41
N ASP A 577 4.14 -41.09 18.56
CA ASP A 577 3.56 -41.62 17.33
C ASP A 577 4.35 -41.26 16.07
N ASP A 578 4.16 -42.01 14.99
CA ASP A 578 4.78 -41.86 13.65
C ASP A 578 6.33 -41.80 13.71
N PHE A 579 6.95 -42.51 14.66
CA PHE A 579 8.39 -42.38 14.90
C PHE A 579 9.23 -42.96 13.75
N GLY A 580 10.18 -42.14 13.28
CA GLY A 580 11.10 -42.45 12.19
C GLY A 580 10.77 -41.75 10.87
N THR A 581 9.60 -41.12 10.76
CA THR A 581 9.19 -40.39 9.55
C THR A 581 9.78 -38.96 9.50
N GLY A 582 10.33 -38.46 10.62
CA GLY A 582 10.90 -37.12 10.80
C GLY A 582 12.39 -37.09 11.11
N TYR A 583 12.93 -35.91 11.37
CA TYR A 583 14.33 -35.70 11.77
C TYR A 583 14.50 -35.77 13.29
N SER A 584 14.25 -36.94 13.92
CA SER A 584 14.45 -37.07 15.36
C SER A 584 15.92 -36.97 15.77
N SER A 585 16.24 -35.95 16.56
CA SER A 585 17.48 -35.98 17.34
C SER A 585 17.28 -36.90 18.55
N LEU A 586 18.01 -38.03 18.60
CA LEU A 586 18.04 -38.96 19.72
C LEU A 586 18.27 -38.26 21.08
N SER A 587 18.89 -37.10 21.09
CA SER A 587 19.09 -36.29 22.28
C SER A 587 17.83 -35.78 22.93
N TYR A 588 16.77 -35.53 22.12
CA TYR A 588 15.48 -35.07 22.63
C TYR A 588 14.63 -36.24 23.14
N LEU A 589 14.70 -37.41 22.49
CA LEU A 589 13.94 -38.59 22.92
C LEU A 589 14.22 -38.95 24.38
N LYS A 590 15.50 -38.81 24.82
CA LYS A 590 15.91 -39.05 26.21
C LYS A 590 15.29 -38.04 27.21
N ARG A 591 14.85 -36.87 26.73
CA ARG A 591 14.33 -35.79 27.59
C ARG A 591 12.82 -35.84 27.72
N PHE A 592 12.13 -36.54 26.79
CA PHE A 592 10.66 -36.60 26.80
C PHE A 592 10.19 -37.65 27.82
N PRO A 593 9.18 -37.33 28.66
CA PRO A 593 8.61 -38.27 29.64
C PRO A 593 7.62 -39.22 28.95
N ILE A 594 8.03 -39.85 27.86
CA ILE A 594 7.24 -40.83 27.13
C ILE A 594 7.32 -42.22 27.75
N HIS A 595 6.26 -42.98 27.62
CA HIS A 595 6.17 -44.35 28.09
C HIS A 595 6.18 -45.36 26.95
N THR A 596 5.60 -44.97 25.80
CA THR A 596 5.40 -45.83 24.63
C THR A 596 6.01 -45.15 23.41
N LEU A 597 6.63 -45.93 22.54
CA LEU A 597 7.12 -45.53 21.22
C LEU A 597 6.41 -46.41 20.18
N LYS A 598 5.74 -45.75 19.18
CA LYS A 598 5.03 -46.43 18.09
C LYS A 598 5.90 -46.40 16.83
N ILE A 599 6.10 -47.56 16.20
CA ILE A 599 6.79 -47.70 14.92
C ILE A 599 5.76 -47.47 13.84
N ASP A 600 5.95 -46.46 13.00
CA ASP A 600 5.03 -46.10 11.93
C ASP A 600 4.84 -47.22 10.93
N ARG A 601 3.61 -47.34 10.40
CA ARG A 601 3.21 -48.33 9.40
C ARG A 601 4.14 -48.40 8.19
N SER A 602 4.71 -47.26 7.74
CA SER A 602 5.59 -47.20 6.56
C SER A 602 6.82 -48.12 6.69
N PHE A 603 7.32 -48.34 7.92
CA PHE A 603 8.44 -49.24 8.21
C PHE A 603 8.03 -50.68 8.52
N VAL A 604 6.72 -50.96 8.63
CA VAL A 604 6.17 -52.26 8.95
C VAL A 604 5.60 -52.99 7.71
N ILE A 605 5.05 -52.24 6.77
CA ILE A 605 4.31 -52.80 5.64
C ILE A 605 5.14 -53.74 4.75
N ASN A 606 6.45 -53.47 4.56
CA ASN A 606 7.32 -54.22 3.67
C ASN A 606 8.18 -55.27 4.40
N ILE A 607 8.09 -55.40 5.71
CA ILE A 607 8.83 -56.44 6.44
C ILE A 607 8.13 -57.78 6.31
N PRO A 608 8.86 -58.92 6.27
CA PRO A 608 10.32 -59.03 6.33
C PRO A 608 11.02 -58.97 4.95
N GLN A 609 10.35 -58.53 3.88
CA GLN A 609 10.87 -58.60 2.50
C GLN A 609 11.90 -57.47 2.23
N ASP A 610 11.72 -56.26 2.76
CA ASP A 610 12.66 -55.15 2.59
C ASP A 610 13.68 -55.12 3.73
N SER A 611 14.95 -55.25 3.37
CA SER A 611 16.08 -55.26 4.35
C SER A 611 16.29 -53.90 5.04
N ASN A 612 15.92 -52.79 4.38
CA ASN A 612 16.07 -51.46 4.97
C ASN A 612 14.99 -51.23 6.03
N ASP A 613 13.72 -51.56 5.69
CA ASP A 613 12.60 -51.47 6.64
C ASP A 613 12.83 -52.37 7.85
N CYS A 614 13.35 -53.61 7.63
CA CYS A 614 13.78 -54.50 8.69
C CYS A 614 14.84 -53.92 9.60
N ALA A 615 15.88 -53.27 9.02
CA ALA A 615 16.96 -52.64 9.78
C ALA A 615 16.45 -51.43 10.59
N ILE A 616 15.55 -50.62 10.00
CA ILE A 616 14.99 -49.44 10.68
C ILE A 616 14.04 -49.89 11.81
N ALA A 617 13.10 -50.78 11.57
CA ALA A 617 12.17 -51.25 12.59
C ALA A 617 12.88 -51.95 13.74
N GLY A 618 13.90 -52.80 13.44
CA GLY A 618 14.77 -53.42 14.46
C GLY A 618 15.60 -52.45 15.25
N ALA A 619 16.14 -51.41 14.61
CA ALA A 619 16.91 -50.37 15.29
C ALA A 619 16.03 -49.51 16.24
N ILE A 620 14.83 -49.17 15.80
CA ILE A 620 13.83 -48.42 16.60
C ILE A 620 13.46 -49.27 17.84
N ALA A 621 13.06 -50.54 17.63
CA ALA A 621 12.68 -51.43 18.72
C ALA A 621 13.80 -51.61 19.72
N GLY A 622 15.03 -51.88 19.25
CA GLY A 622 16.22 -52.09 20.12
C GLY A 622 16.61 -50.84 20.89
N MET A 623 16.47 -49.65 20.29
CA MET A 623 16.75 -48.36 20.94
C MET A 623 15.71 -48.09 22.04
N ALA A 624 14.43 -48.15 21.71
CA ALA A 624 13.30 -47.85 22.62
C ALA A 624 13.35 -48.81 23.85
N SER A 625 13.59 -50.08 23.64
CA SER A 625 13.75 -51.08 24.70
C SER A 625 14.89 -50.73 25.65
N LYS A 626 16.06 -50.27 25.13
CA LYS A 626 17.20 -49.84 25.95
C LYS A 626 16.94 -48.57 26.74
N LEU A 627 16.04 -47.71 26.26
CA LEU A 627 15.62 -46.51 26.97
C LEU A 627 14.49 -46.81 27.98
N GLY A 628 13.97 -48.05 28.02
CA GLY A 628 12.91 -48.46 28.93
C GLY A 628 11.50 -48.07 28.47
N HIS A 629 11.34 -47.79 27.17
CA HIS A 629 10.03 -47.51 26.59
C HIS A 629 9.35 -48.78 26.05
N ASN A 630 8.04 -48.87 26.18
CA ASN A 630 7.21 -49.86 25.53
C ASN A 630 7.17 -49.63 24.02
N VAL A 631 7.26 -50.67 23.21
CA VAL A 631 7.32 -50.56 21.77
C VAL A 631 6.06 -51.15 21.15
N VAL A 632 5.33 -50.36 20.37
CA VAL A 632 4.15 -50.77 19.60
C VAL A 632 4.47 -50.66 18.12
N ALA A 633 4.24 -51.73 17.35
CA ALA A 633 4.34 -51.69 15.90
C ALA A 633 2.95 -51.54 15.26
N GLU A 634 2.81 -50.60 14.34
CA GLU A 634 1.56 -50.30 13.67
C GLU A 634 1.41 -50.95 12.29
N GLY A 635 0.16 -51.07 11.84
CA GLY A 635 -0.14 -51.55 10.49
C GLY A 635 0.31 -52.98 10.23
N VAL A 636 0.36 -53.81 11.27
CA VAL A 636 0.73 -55.23 11.13
C VAL A 636 -0.40 -56.00 10.45
N GLU A 637 -0.11 -56.63 9.30
CA GLU A 637 -1.13 -57.30 8.45
C GLU A 637 -0.86 -58.78 8.25
N SER A 638 0.33 -59.33 8.62
CA SER A 638 0.70 -60.70 8.39
C SER A 638 1.43 -61.34 9.59
N GLU A 639 1.29 -62.68 9.72
CA GLU A 639 2.01 -63.46 10.74
C GLU A 639 3.53 -63.40 10.56
N ALA A 640 4.03 -63.19 9.35
CA ALA A 640 5.46 -63.02 9.09
C ALA A 640 5.99 -61.76 9.72
N GLN A 641 5.21 -60.63 9.67
CA GLN A 641 5.53 -59.38 10.36
C GLN A 641 5.50 -59.58 11.87
N VAL A 642 4.51 -60.27 12.41
CA VAL A 642 4.39 -60.60 13.85
C VAL A 642 5.64 -61.35 14.34
N THR A 643 6.12 -62.32 13.58
CA THR A 643 7.29 -63.12 13.94
C THR A 643 8.53 -62.24 13.97
N PHE A 644 8.77 -61.44 12.93
CA PHE A 644 9.93 -60.55 12.86
C PHE A 644 9.92 -59.51 14.00
N LEU A 645 8.76 -58.87 14.27
CA LEU A 645 8.63 -57.85 15.33
C LEU A 645 8.86 -58.42 16.72
N ARG A 646 8.41 -59.67 16.97
CA ARG A 646 8.67 -60.37 18.21
C ARG A 646 10.15 -60.65 18.39
N GLU A 647 10.85 -61.13 17.35
CA GLU A 647 12.30 -61.37 17.37
C GLU A 647 13.11 -60.09 17.52
N SER A 648 12.61 -58.95 16.99
CA SER A 648 13.23 -57.62 17.10
C SER A 648 13.01 -56.98 18.48
N GLY A 649 12.23 -57.62 19.38
CA GLY A 649 12.01 -57.11 20.74
C GLY A 649 10.89 -56.07 20.86
N CYS A 650 9.94 -56.05 19.92
CA CYS A 650 8.73 -55.28 20.03
C CYS A 650 7.80 -55.85 21.11
N ASP A 651 7.11 -55.02 21.89
CA ASP A 651 6.27 -55.46 23.00
C ASP A 651 4.81 -55.69 22.59
N GLU A 652 4.29 -54.84 21.75
CA GLU A 652 2.90 -54.82 21.34
C GLU A 652 2.77 -54.60 19.83
N ILE A 653 1.66 -55.08 19.28
CA ILE A 653 1.30 -54.86 17.88
C ILE A 653 -0.12 -54.32 17.76
N GLN A 654 -0.32 -53.54 16.71
CA GLN A 654 -1.62 -53.05 16.27
C GLN A 654 -1.74 -53.20 14.76
N GLY A 655 -2.81 -53.84 14.28
CA GLY A 655 -3.00 -54.00 12.85
C GLY A 655 -4.10 -54.98 12.48
N TYR A 656 -4.32 -55.12 11.19
CA TYR A 656 -5.39 -55.96 10.64
C TYR A 656 -5.13 -57.45 10.76
N VAL A 657 -3.90 -57.83 11.07
CA VAL A 657 -3.60 -59.23 11.40
C VAL A 657 -4.42 -59.74 12.59
N PHE A 658 -4.75 -58.83 13.52
CA PHE A 658 -5.57 -59.20 14.68
C PHE A 658 -7.01 -58.70 14.52
N SER A 659 -7.23 -57.40 14.29
CA SER A 659 -8.55 -56.81 14.07
C SER A 659 -8.48 -55.44 13.43
N PRO A 660 -9.42 -55.07 12.53
CA PRO A 660 -9.64 -53.66 12.20
C PRO A 660 -10.25 -52.91 13.40
N PRO A 661 -10.32 -51.55 13.33
CA PRO A 661 -11.00 -50.74 14.34
C PRO A 661 -12.49 -51.13 14.46
N LEU A 662 -12.97 -51.41 15.66
CA LEU A 662 -14.32 -51.92 15.95
C LEU A 662 -15.16 -50.89 16.76
N PRO A 663 -16.49 -50.86 16.59
CA PRO A 663 -17.38 -50.18 17.52
C PRO A 663 -17.24 -50.72 18.95
N ALA A 664 -17.50 -49.89 19.97
CA ALA A 664 -17.27 -50.20 21.38
C ALA A 664 -17.86 -51.57 21.82
N ALA A 665 -19.08 -51.91 21.44
CA ALA A 665 -19.72 -53.18 21.80
C ALA A 665 -19.03 -54.41 21.18
N ARG A 666 -18.53 -54.30 19.94
CA ARG A 666 -17.77 -55.38 19.29
C ARG A 666 -16.37 -55.52 19.86
N PHE A 667 -15.71 -54.38 20.18
CA PHE A 667 -14.41 -54.41 20.87
C PHE A 667 -14.54 -55.09 22.23
N GLU A 668 -15.58 -54.77 23.02
CA GLU A 668 -15.82 -55.41 24.30
C GLU A 668 -16.00 -56.95 24.17
N ALA A 669 -16.80 -57.38 23.20
CA ALA A 669 -16.99 -58.81 22.93
C ALA A 669 -15.64 -59.50 22.58
N LEU A 670 -14.82 -58.88 21.74
CA LEU A 670 -13.51 -59.39 21.35
C LEU A 670 -12.54 -59.48 22.55
N VAL A 671 -12.54 -58.51 23.46
CA VAL A 671 -11.70 -58.57 24.67
C VAL A 671 -12.16 -59.70 25.58
N ARG A 672 -13.46 -59.90 25.79
CA ARG A 672 -13.99 -61.01 26.58
C ARG A 672 -13.64 -62.37 25.99
N GLU A 673 -13.71 -62.52 24.67
CA GLU A 673 -13.29 -63.71 23.95
C GLU A 673 -11.79 -64.00 24.09
N ASN A 674 -10.97 -62.94 23.93
CA ASN A 674 -9.51 -63.01 24.10
C ASN A 674 -9.14 -63.40 25.53
N LEU A 675 -9.79 -62.85 26.55
CA LEU A 675 -9.58 -63.24 27.93
C LEU A 675 -9.92 -64.70 28.20
N ALA A 676 -11.06 -65.17 27.65
CA ALA A 676 -11.46 -66.56 27.82
C ALA A 676 -10.44 -67.53 27.16
N LYS A 677 -9.88 -67.18 26.00
CA LYS A 677 -8.87 -67.97 25.30
C LYS A 677 -7.59 -68.17 26.10
N TYR A 678 -7.19 -67.19 26.91
CA TYR A 678 -5.94 -67.22 27.67
C TYR A 678 -6.20 -67.31 29.20
N ALA A 679 -7.42 -67.70 29.63
CA ALA A 679 -7.77 -67.87 31.03
C ALA A 679 -7.02 -69.00 31.73
N ASP A 680 -6.61 -70.02 30.98
CA ASP A 680 -5.93 -71.22 31.49
C ASP A 680 -4.42 -71.19 31.34
N GLU A 681 -3.81 -70.11 30.81
CA GLU A 681 -2.35 -69.92 30.76
C GLU A 681 -1.91 -69.08 31.98
N PRO A 682 -1.01 -69.60 32.86
CA PRO A 682 -0.59 -68.91 34.07
C PRO A 682 0.29 -67.67 33.84
#